data_d284a37afa42e35d90b6d5e86299d90c
#
_entry.id   d284a37afa42e35d90b6d5e86299d90c
#
_cell.length_a   1.000
_cell.length_b   1.000
_cell.length_c   1.000
_cell.angle_alpha   90.00
_cell.angle_beta   90.00
_cell.angle_gamma   90.00
#
_symmetry.space_group_name_H-M   'P 1'
#
loop_
_entity.id
_entity.type
_entity.pdbx_description
1 polymer ?
#
loop_
_entity_poly.entity_id
_entity_poly.type
_entity_poly.pdbx_seq_one_letter_code
_entity_poly.pdbx_strand_id
1 'polypeptide(L)'
;MKIVSRRKILKDNLILGVKRYITINLLFLFLLILVRIYEYFYLKSAITLPANSIKLELSGIGLDILMLFNLAVWFALPCLVLFLISKHLFNLIYGFLVILFIFAEIALIQYLGTTSLLLGTDLFGYSFDEVIKIVSASGGFSFASLLLVIVFIALIVSILILSRKIKIGNLVAYLFIVVSFTSLMFQRYTKPDAGEFKSELAYNLTTNKAYHLFSSTYKFYYPEDASETSLYSYFYTGLSSVGRSFEYISSEFPFLHKDNTPDVLGKFFNIGTEKPNLVFIIVESLGRAYSGEGAYLKSFTPFLDSLELKSLYWENVLSTAGRTFEVLPSIFGSMPYGKSGFAEMGADMPDAISLISLLKERGYVSRFFYGGDANFDNMKVFLNKQHLDYLIEGKDFGLEYKKMPPIKTGGFTWGYGEKDIFKKSFEVLSNAGIQPRLDIYLTLAMHDPYCIPDQDYYNRKVEERLSANNFDEAQKIEYRKFLPNYASILYFNDALRTFFEDYQKRDDYKNTIFFITGDHRMSTPPIATQIDRFHVPLIIFSPMLKSTAKFSSVVSHLDFTPSVVAFMKNNFGMSFPTVVPWLGHGLDSMRTFRNTNSIPFIRTKNEIIDFIDRDYLIVNSQLFKVSENLRIDQITDEKKLTEIQRKFEKFKTDNLKACLNNSLIPDSLKFNTRR
;
A
#
# COMPACT_ATOMS: atom_id res chain seq x y z
N MET A 1 28.89 55.63 -29.54
CA MET A 1 29.92 54.85 -28.77
C MET A 1 29.32 54.15 -27.53
N LYS A 2 28.57 54.80 -26.63
CA LYS A 2 27.98 54.16 -25.40
C LYS A 2 27.03 52.99 -25.68
N ILE A 3 26.20 53.03 -26.75
CA ILE A 3 25.24 51.99 -27.09
C ILE A 3 25.94 50.70 -27.60
N VAL A 4 26.96 50.87 -28.44
CA VAL A 4 27.75 49.74 -28.97
C VAL A 4 28.52 49.03 -27.85
N SER A 5 29.05 49.78 -26.86
CA SER A 5 29.73 49.25 -25.68
C SER A 5 28.76 48.45 -24.79
N ARG A 6 27.53 48.94 -24.54
CA ARG A 6 26.51 48.24 -23.75
C ARG A 6 26.04 46.92 -24.41
N ARG A 7 25.84 46.90 -25.73
CA ARG A 7 25.48 45.68 -26.48
C ARG A 7 26.59 44.61 -26.39
N LYS A 8 27.85 45.02 -26.50
CA LYS A 8 28.97 44.08 -26.37
C LYS A 8 29.04 43.47 -24.96
N ILE A 9 28.94 44.30 -23.91
CA ILE A 9 28.92 43.84 -22.51
C ILE A 9 27.77 42.88 -22.25
N LEU A 10 26.58 43.16 -22.76
CA LEU A 10 25.41 42.30 -22.60
C LEU A 10 25.63 40.93 -23.28
N LYS A 11 26.15 40.94 -24.53
CA LYS A 11 26.50 39.72 -25.28
C LYS A 11 27.54 38.88 -24.55
N ASP A 12 28.58 39.49 -24.02
CA ASP A 12 29.69 38.79 -23.30
C ASP A 12 29.13 38.18 -21.98
N ASN A 13 28.26 38.90 -21.24
CA ASN A 13 27.62 38.39 -20.04
C ASN A 13 26.65 37.26 -20.37
N LEU A 14 25.92 37.33 -21.48
CA LEU A 14 25.00 36.25 -21.90
C LEU A 14 25.79 34.97 -22.22
N ILE A 15 26.86 35.07 -22.99
CA ILE A 15 27.73 33.92 -23.31
C ILE A 15 28.33 33.32 -22.03
N LEU A 16 28.75 34.16 -21.11
CA LEU A 16 29.27 33.70 -19.81
C LEU A 16 28.19 32.99 -19.00
N GLY A 17 26.95 33.51 -18.97
CA GLY A 17 25.80 32.91 -18.32
C GLY A 17 25.45 31.55 -18.88
N VAL A 18 25.39 31.44 -20.22
CA VAL A 18 25.14 30.16 -20.91
C VAL A 18 26.20 29.12 -20.54
N LYS A 19 27.48 29.50 -20.65
CA LYS A 19 28.60 28.60 -20.30
C LYS A 19 28.53 28.17 -18.83
N ARG A 20 28.22 29.10 -17.93
CA ARG A 20 28.11 28.81 -16.50
C ARG A 20 26.93 27.85 -16.21
N TYR A 21 25.79 28.09 -16.84
CA TYR A 21 24.62 27.23 -16.75
C TYR A 21 24.94 25.79 -17.21
N ILE A 22 25.57 25.65 -18.37
CA ILE A 22 25.98 24.35 -18.90
C ILE A 22 27.02 23.68 -17.99
N THR A 23 27.97 24.40 -17.43
CA THR A 23 28.96 23.84 -16.49
C THR A 23 28.28 23.21 -15.28
N ILE A 24 27.25 23.89 -14.70
CA ILE A 24 26.54 23.35 -13.54
C ILE A 24 25.70 22.12 -13.94
N ASN A 25 25.10 22.12 -15.13
CA ASN A 25 24.33 20.93 -15.60
C ASN A 25 25.23 19.73 -15.89
N LEU A 26 26.43 19.92 -16.45
CA LEU A 26 27.40 18.83 -16.64
C LEU A 26 27.88 18.26 -15.30
N LEU A 27 28.04 19.13 -14.31
CA LEU A 27 28.37 18.70 -12.96
C LEU A 27 27.20 17.95 -12.31
N PHE A 28 25.98 18.45 -12.51
CA PHE A 28 24.78 17.78 -12.05
C PHE A 28 24.65 16.36 -12.65
N LEU A 29 24.91 16.22 -13.96
CA LEU A 29 24.98 14.92 -14.61
C LEU A 29 26.01 13.99 -13.97
N PHE A 30 27.20 14.50 -13.70
CA PHE A 30 28.23 13.71 -13.02
C PHE A 30 27.80 13.26 -11.63
N LEU A 31 27.14 14.13 -10.85
CA LEU A 31 26.59 13.78 -9.54
C LEU A 31 25.49 12.75 -9.63
N LEU A 32 24.58 12.83 -10.63
CA LEU A 32 23.54 11.81 -10.85
C LEU A 32 24.15 10.43 -11.12
N ILE A 33 25.21 10.35 -11.93
CA ILE A 33 25.91 9.08 -12.17
C ILE A 33 26.52 8.52 -10.87
N LEU A 34 27.11 9.37 -10.03
CA LEU A 34 27.62 8.94 -8.73
C LEU A 34 26.50 8.44 -7.81
N VAL A 35 25.34 9.10 -7.83
CA VAL A 35 24.17 8.67 -7.06
C VAL A 35 23.64 7.31 -7.53
N ARG A 36 23.64 7.04 -8.84
CA ARG A 36 23.28 5.71 -9.37
C ARG A 36 24.25 4.61 -8.93
N ILE A 37 25.55 4.91 -8.89
CA ILE A 37 26.54 3.98 -8.35
C ILE A 37 26.28 3.71 -6.86
N TYR A 38 26.01 4.78 -6.09
CA TYR A 38 25.60 4.64 -4.68
C TYR A 38 24.33 3.80 -4.54
N GLU A 39 23.30 4.06 -5.34
CA GLU A 39 22.04 3.32 -5.35
C GLU A 39 22.26 1.82 -5.50
N TYR A 40 23.03 1.42 -6.53
CA TYR A 40 23.33 0.01 -6.76
C TYR A 40 23.97 -0.67 -5.54
N PHE A 41 25.00 -0.07 -4.95
CA PHE A 41 25.69 -0.66 -3.80
C PHE A 41 24.82 -0.67 -2.54
N TYR A 42 24.10 0.41 -2.30
CA TYR A 42 23.19 0.50 -1.15
C TYR A 42 22.05 -0.52 -1.26
N LEU A 43 21.34 -0.56 -2.37
CA LEU A 43 20.20 -1.49 -2.54
C LEU A 43 20.69 -2.95 -2.56
N LYS A 44 21.85 -3.25 -3.11
CA LYS A 44 22.45 -4.59 -3.04
C LYS A 44 22.68 -5.07 -1.62
N SER A 45 22.96 -4.16 -0.69
CA SER A 45 23.11 -4.49 0.73
C SER A 45 21.77 -4.58 1.47
N ALA A 46 20.77 -3.83 1.03
CA ALA A 46 19.49 -3.70 1.72
C ALA A 46 18.45 -4.74 1.27
N ILE A 47 18.40 -5.04 -0.03
CA ILE A 47 17.40 -5.92 -0.61
C ILE A 47 18.01 -6.92 -1.61
N THR A 48 17.22 -7.95 -1.98
CA THR A 48 17.63 -8.88 -3.04
C THR A 48 17.36 -8.28 -4.41
N LEU A 49 18.44 -8.00 -5.15
CA LEU A 49 18.33 -7.42 -6.49
C LEU A 49 18.09 -8.48 -7.57
N PRO A 50 17.35 -8.14 -8.65
CA PRO A 50 17.22 -8.99 -9.83
C PRO A 50 18.59 -9.30 -10.48
N ALA A 51 18.72 -10.45 -11.10
CA ALA A 51 19.97 -10.88 -11.76
C ALA A 51 20.49 -9.88 -12.83
N ASN A 52 19.58 -9.13 -13.45
CA ASN A 52 19.88 -8.11 -14.45
C ASN A 52 20.00 -6.69 -13.90
N SER A 53 20.14 -6.50 -12.58
CA SER A 53 20.14 -5.19 -11.89
C SER A 53 21.15 -4.19 -12.47
N ILE A 54 22.35 -4.63 -12.84
CA ILE A 54 23.34 -3.75 -13.48
C ILE A 54 22.80 -3.18 -14.81
N LYS A 55 22.12 -3.99 -15.61
CA LYS A 55 21.52 -3.53 -16.87
C LYS A 55 20.40 -2.52 -16.61
N LEU A 56 19.61 -2.74 -15.56
CA LEU A 56 18.54 -1.83 -15.16
C LEU A 56 19.10 -0.48 -14.69
N GLU A 57 20.16 -0.48 -13.90
CA GLU A 57 20.84 0.75 -13.47
C GLU A 57 21.46 1.53 -14.65
N LEU A 58 22.09 0.82 -15.59
CA LEU A 58 22.61 1.44 -16.82
C LEU A 58 21.48 2.07 -17.65
N SER A 59 20.32 1.41 -17.74
CA SER A 59 19.14 1.99 -18.38
C SER A 59 18.66 3.23 -17.62
N GLY A 60 18.66 3.19 -16.28
CA GLY A 60 18.32 4.33 -15.43
C GLY A 60 19.26 5.53 -15.64
N ILE A 61 20.58 5.30 -15.79
CA ILE A 61 21.52 6.36 -16.15
C ILE A 61 21.15 7.00 -17.51
N GLY A 62 20.77 6.20 -18.50
CA GLY A 62 20.30 6.70 -19.78
C GLY A 62 19.06 7.61 -19.66
N LEU A 63 18.11 7.22 -18.82
CA LEU A 63 16.90 8.00 -18.54
C LEU A 63 17.23 9.29 -17.76
N ASP A 64 18.16 9.25 -16.81
CA ASP A 64 18.63 10.43 -16.07
C ASP A 64 19.30 11.44 -16.99
N ILE A 65 20.12 10.96 -17.96
CA ILE A 65 20.71 11.80 -18.99
C ILE A 65 19.61 12.49 -19.80
N LEU A 66 18.64 11.74 -20.29
CA LEU A 66 17.53 12.27 -21.09
C LEU A 66 16.70 13.29 -20.28
N MET A 67 16.36 12.96 -19.03
CA MET A 67 15.65 13.85 -18.11
C MET A 67 16.40 15.16 -17.88
N LEU A 68 17.69 15.09 -17.59
CA LEU A 68 18.51 16.28 -17.33
C LEU A 68 18.56 17.21 -18.54
N PHE A 69 18.80 16.68 -19.74
CA PHE A 69 18.83 17.49 -20.96
C PHE A 69 17.47 18.13 -21.26
N ASN A 70 16.36 17.43 -21.00
CA ASN A 70 15.01 18.00 -21.07
C ASN A 70 14.81 19.15 -20.09
N LEU A 71 15.11 18.93 -18.81
CA LEU A 71 15.00 19.95 -17.76
C LEU A 71 15.90 21.17 -18.06
N ALA A 72 17.08 20.93 -18.63
CA ALA A 72 18.01 21.99 -18.99
C ALA A 72 17.41 22.96 -20.02
N VAL A 73 16.50 22.56 -20.90
CA VAL A 73 15.81 23.48 -21.81
C VAL A 73 14.81 24.33 -21.05
N TRP A 74 13.97 23.72 -20.21
CA TRP A 74 12.93 24.43 -19.48
C TRP A 74 13.47 25.44 -18.48
N PHE A 75 14.58 25.13 -17.81
CA PHE A 75 15.21 26.00 -16.82
C PHE A 75 16.21 27.00 -17.42
N ALA A 76 16.55 26.90 -18.72
CA ALA A 76 17.54 27.76 -19.34
C ALA A 76 17.19 29.26 -19.26
N LEU A 77 15.96 29.62 -19.66
CA LEU A 77 15.55 31.04 -19.71
C LEU A 77 15.48 31.65 -18.31
N PRO A 78 14.76 31.07 -17.31
CA PRO A 78 14.78 31.60 -15.94
C PRO A 78 16.19 31.75 -15.35
N CYS A 79 17.04 30.74 -15.54
CA CYS A 79 18.40 30.75 -15.05
C CYS A 79 19.29 31.84 -15.71
N LEU A 80 19.15 32.05 -17.02
CA LEU A 80 19.85 33.11 -17.72
C LEU A 80 19.43 34.51 -17.29
N VAL A 81 18.11 34.72 -17.12
CA VAL A 81 17.56 35.97 -16.55
C VAL A 81 18.16 36.23 -15.17
N LEU A 82 18.11 35.21 -14.30
CA LEU A 82 18.67 35.30 -12.95
C LEU A 82 20.19 35.63 -12.97
N PHE A 83 20.95 35.01 -13.89
CA PHE A 83 22.36 35.28 -14.05
C PHE A 83 22.65 36.72 -14.49
N LEU A 84 21.84 37.28 -15.40
CA LEU A 84 21.98 38.66 -15.86
C LEU A 84 21.63 39.66 -14.75
N ILE A 85 20.72 39.34 -13.86
CA ILE A 85 20.42 40.14 -12.67
C ILE A 85 21.59 40.08 -11.67
N SER A 86 22.00 38.86 -11.30
CA SER A 86 23.08 38.64 -10.33
C SER A 86 23.73 37.27 -10.50
N LYS A 87 25.03 37.27 -10.82
CA LYS A 87 25.85 36.05 -10.91
C LYS A 87 25.91 35.31 -9.58
N HIS A 88 25.89 36.03 -8.46
CA HIS A 88 25.91 35.42 -7.13
C HIS A 88 24.59 34.76 -6.82
N LEU A 89 23.48 35.43 -7.08
CA LEU A 89 22.13 34.92 -6.84
C LEU A 89 21.85 33.68 -7.72
N PHE A 90 22.25 33.70 -8.99
CA PHE A 90 22.15 32.52 -9.86
C PHE A 90 22.92 31.31 -9.28
N ASN A 91 24.22 31.50 -8.91
CA ASN A 91 25.00 30.39 -8.38
C ASN A 91 24.43 29.86 -7.06
N LEU A 92 23.83 30.73 -6.22
CA LEU A 92 23.20 30.35 -4.96
C LEU A 92 21.94 29.55 -5.20
N ILE A 93 20.99 30.11 -5.97
CA ILE A 93 19.68 29.50 -6.18
C ILE A 93 19.82 28.22 -7.01
N TYR A 94 20.51 28.28 -8.15
CA TYR A 94 20.62 27.10 -9.01
C TYR A 94 21.51 26.02 -8.39
N GLY A 95 22.56 26.40 -7.67
CA GLY A 95 23.34 25.46 -6.87
C GLY A 95 22.54 24.81 -5.75
N PHE A 96 21.70 25.59 -5.06
CA PHE A 96 20.81 25.08 -4.04
C PHE A 96 19.77 24.06 -4.61
N LEU A 97 19.19 24.35 -5.78
CA LEU A 97 18.26 23.43 -6.44
C LEU A 97 18.94 22.12 -6.82
N VAL A 98 20.18 22.15 -7.32
CA VAL A 98 20.95 20.92 -7.61
C VAL A 98 21.23 20.13 -6.32
N ILE A 99 21.63 20.80 -5.24
CA ILE A 99 21.87 20.15 -3.94
C ILE A 99 20.58 19.51 -3.43
N LEU A 100 19.46 20.23 -3.47
CA LEU A 100 18.17 19.76 -3.02
C LEU A 100 17.70 18.52 -3.81
N PHE A 101 17.89 18.54 -5.15
CA PHE A 101 17.52 17.40 -5.99
C PHE A 101 18.36 16.15 -5.66
N ILE A 102 19.67 16.30 -5.55
CA ILE A 102 20.57 15.17 -5.22
C ILE A 102 20.29 14.64 -3.82
N PHE A 103 20.02 15.52 -2.85
CA PHE A 103 19.66 15.13 -1.49
C PHE A 103 18.32 14.37 -1.49
N ALA A 104 17.32 14.88 -2.20
CA ALA A 104 16.03 14.20 -2.35
C ALA A 104 16.19 12.80 -2.98
N GLU A 105 17.00 12.69 -4.06
CA GLU A 105 17.25 11.41 -4.72
C GLU A 105 17.87 10.39 -3.75
N ILE A 106 18.87 10.78 -2.96
CA ILE A 106 19.50 9.89 -1.97
C ILE A 106 18.52 9.47 -0.87
N ALA A 107 17.73 10.41 -0.34
CA ALA A 107 16.73 10.11 0.68
C ALA A 107 15.67 9.14 0.14
N LEU A 108 15.23 9.32 -1.11
CA LEU A 108 14.26 8.46 -1.78
C LEU A 108 14.83 7.07 -2.14
N ILE A 109 16.14 6.98 -2.42
CA ILE A 109 16.83 5.70 -2.57
C ILE A 109 16.82 4.94 -1.24
N GLN A 110 17.05 5.61 -0.12
CA GLN A 110 16.99 4.99 1.21
C GLN A 110 15.56 4.54 1.53
N TYR A 111 14.56 5.34 1.21
CA TYR A 111 13.15 4.95 1.31
C TYR A 111 12.84 3.69 0.48
N LEU A 112 13.30 3.64 -0.78
CA LEU A 112 13.15 2.45 -1.63
C LEU A 112 13.80 1.21 -1.01
N GLY A 113 15.00 1.36 -0.42
CA GLY A 113 15.71 0.24 0.23
C GLY A 113 14.98 -0.32 1.45
N THR A 114 14.22 0.50 2.18
CA THR A 114 13.45 0.07 3.34
C THR A 114 12.06 -0.45 2.99
N THR A 115 11.35 0.23 2.06
CA THR A 115 9.94 -0.05 1.75
C THR A 115 9.75 -0.88 0.47
N SER A 116 10.77 -1.01 -0.37
CA SER A 116 10.69 -1.54 -1.75
C SER A 116 9.71 -0.78 -2.65
N LEU A 117 9.33 0.45 -2.29
CA LEU A 117 8.36 1.30 -2.99
C LEU A 117 8.99 2.63 -3.40
N LEU A 118 8.50 3.21 -4.51
CA LEU A 118 8.75 4.61 -4.83
C LEU A 118 7.82 5.50 -3.99
N LEU A 119 8.35 6.57 -3.41
CA LEU A 119 7.52 7.58 -2.78
C LEU A 119 6.87 8.44 -3.87
N GLY A 120 5.56 8.51 -3.87
CA GLY A 120 4.74 9.23 -4.84
C GLY A 120 3.74 10.18 -4.18
N THR A 121 2.52 10.20 -4.70
CA THR A 121 1.42 11.04 -4.20
C THR A 121 0.91 10.62 -2.83
N ASP A 122 1.23 9.43 -2.38
CA ASP A 122 0.92 8.92 -1.05
C ASP A 122 1.50 9.82 0.06
N LEU A 123 2.61 10.52 -0.19
CA LEU A 123 3.15 11.52 0.75
C LEU A 123 2.11 12.56 1.18
N PHE A 124 1.20 12.95 0.29
CA PHE A 124 0.16 13.95 0.56
C PHE A 124 -1.06 13.38 1.29
N GLY A 125 -1.14 12.06 1.43
CA GLY A 125 -2.14 11.38 2.23
C GLY A 125 -1.77 11.24 3.70
N TYR A 126 -0.53 11.60 4.11
CA TYR A 126 -0.07 11.51 5.49
C TYR A 126 -0.08 12.89 6.16
N SER A 127 -0.51 12.93 7.42
CA SER A 127 -0.30 14.08 8.29
C SER A 127 1.20 14.24 8.64
N PHE A 128 1.58 15.44 9.06
CA PHE A 128 2.98 15.68 9.46
C PHE A 128 3.43 14.77 10.60
N ASP A 129 2.55 14.49 11.57
CA ASP A 129 2.84 13.58 12.69
C ASP A 129 3.02 12.12 12.21
N GLU A 130 2.25 11.67 11.24
CA GLU A 130 2.42 10.34 10.64
C GLU A 130 3.75 10.24 9.88
N VAL A 131 4.12 11.27 9.11
CA VAL A 131 5.43 11.32 8.43
C VAL A 131 6.57 11.23 9.45
N ILE A 132 6.50 11.98 10.58
CA ILE A 132 7.50 11.89 11.64
C ILE A 132 7.55 10.48 12.23
N LYS A 133 6.41 9.83 12.48
CA LYS A 133 6.36 8.44 12.98
C LYS A 133 7.02 7.48 12.00
N ILE A 134 6.70 7.55 10.71
CA ILE A 134 7.27 6.69 9.65
C ILE A 134 8.78 6.88 9.54
N VAL A 135 9.26 8.14 9.50
CA VAL A 135 10.70 8.44 9.44
C VAL A 135 11.41 7.99 10.71
N SER A 136 10.78 8.14 11.87
CA SER A 136 11.32 7.66 13.15
C SER A 136 11.41 6.13 13.18
N ALA A 137 10.42 5.43 12.64
CA ALA A 137 10.40 3.97 12.52
C ALA A 137 11.54 3.46 11.61
N SER A 138 11.86 4.17 10.54
CA SER A 138 12.97 3.82 9.64
C SER A 138 14.36 4.19 10.15
N GLY A 139 14.48 4.74 11.36
CA GLY A 139 15.76 5.13 11.96
C GLY A 139 16.42 6.39 11.37
N GLY A 140 15.67 7.19 10.60
CA GLY A 140 16.16 8.36 9.84
C GLY A 140 16.72 9.51 10.69
N PHE A 141 16.46 9.57 11.98
CA PHE A 141 16.95 10.62 12.90
C PHE A 141 18.17 10.23 13.72
N SER A 142 18.98 9.27 13.25
CA SER A 142 20.25 8.95 13.95
C SER A 142 21.27 10.06 13.77
N PHE A 143 22.12 10.28 14.80
CA PHE A 143 23.23 11.23 14.69
C PHE A 143 24.18 10.91 13.54
N ALA A 144 24.39 9.63 13.26
CA ALA A 144 25.23 9.17 12.14
C ALA A 144 24.62 9.55 10.78
N SER A 145 23.28 9.39 10.62
CA SER A 145 22.56 9.81 9.41
C SER A 145 22.67 11.31 9.19
N LEU A 146 22.49 12.11 10.26
CA LEU A 146 22.61 13.57 10.19
C LEU A 146 24.04 14.00 9.78
N LEU A 147 25.07 13.38 10.37
CA LEU A 147 26.45 13.67 10.05
C LEU A 147 26.78 13.33 8.58
N LEU A 148 26.31 12.19 8.09
CA LEU A 148 26.46 11.80 6.68
C LEU A 148 25.82 12.83 5.74
N VAL A 149 24.62 13.30 6.04
CA VAL A 149 23.93 14.36 5.27
C VAL A 149 24.76 15.63 5.23
N ILE A 150 25.29 16.08 6.38
CA ILE A 150 26.12 17.30 6.47
C ILE A 150 27.40 17.15 5.64
N VAL A 151 28.10 16.02 5.75
CA VAL A 151 29.31 15.73 4.98
C VAL A 151 29.02 15.73 3.48
N PHE A 152 27.89 15.12 3.08
CA PHE A 152 27.50 15.05 1.68
C PHE A 152 27.14 16.41 1.10
N ILE A 153 26.38 17.24 1.85
CA ILE A 153 26.09 18.61 1.46
C ILE A 153 27.38 19.42 1.33
N ALA A 154 28.31 19.31 2.29
CA ALA A 154 29.60 20.01 2.24
C ALA A 154 30.42 19.59 1.02
N LEU A 155 30.41 18.31 0.65
CA LEU A 155 31.07 17.80 -0.55
C LEU A 155 30.46 18.42 -1.83
N ILE A 156 29.15 18.42 -1.98
CA ILE A 156 28.45 18.99 -3.15
C ILE A 156 28.72 20.50 -3.24
N VAL A 157 28.63 21.22 -2.11
CA VAL A 157 28.94 22.66 -2.07
C VAL A 157 30.39 22.91 -2.49
N SER A 158 31.33 22.10 -2.02
CA SER A 158 32.75 22.21 -2.40
C SER A 158 32.94 22.00 -3.91
N ILE A 159 32.28 20.99 -4.48
CA ILE A 159 32.31 20.72 -5.91
C ILE A 159 31.71 21.88 -6.71
N LEU A 160 30.57 22.45 -6.27
CA LEU A 160 29.94 23.61 -6.90
C LEU A 160 30.85 24.87 -6.84
N ILE A 161 31.58 25.07 -5.75
CA ILE A 161 32.54 26.16 -5.60
C ILE A 161 33.72 25.93 -6.56
N LEU A 162 34.30 24.73 -6.58
CA LEU A 162 35.42 24.39 -7.46
C LEU A 162 35.03 24.50 -8.95
N SER A 163 33.77 24.19 -9.29
CA SER A 163 33.27 24.34 -10.66
C SER A 163 33.35 25.76 -11.22
N ARG A 164 33.46 26.78 -10.34
CA ARG A 164 33.69 28.20 -10.78
C ARG A 164 34.99 28.37 -11.54
N LYS A 165 35.96 27.48 -11.34
CA LYS A 165 37.25 27.49 -12.03
C LYS A 165 37.22 26.76 -13.38
N ILE A 166 36.19 25.98 -13.65
CA ILE A 166 36.03 25.20 -14.88
C ILE A 166 35.58 26.12 -16.01
N LYS A 167 36.38 26.17 -17.09
CA LYS A 167 36.06 26.90 -18.33
C LYS A 167 35.77 25.89 -19.43
N ILE A 168 34.49 25.84 -19.87
CA ILE A 168 34.10 24.97 -21.00
C ILE A 168 34.40 25.66 -22.36
N GLY A 169 34.81 24.86 -23.32
CA GLY A 169 35.03 25.30 -24.72
C GLY A 169 33.69 25.58 -25.42
N ASN A 170 33.74 26.32 -26.52
CA ASN A 170 32.55 26.63 -27.32
C ASN A 170 31.92 25.36 -27.91
N LEU A 171 32.73 24.38 -28.33
CA LEU A 171 32.26 23.11 -28.89
C LEU A 171 31.41 22.36 -27.88
N VAL A 172 31.84 22.22 -26.62
CA VAL A 172 31.10 21.56 -25.55
C VAL A 172 29.77 22.27 -25.30
N ALA A 173 29.79 23.62 -25.27
CA ALA A 173 28.56 24.39 -25.09
C ALA A 173 27.58 24.18 -26.25
N TYR A 174 28.09 24.14 -27.49
CA TYR A 174 27.27 23.92 -28.67
C TYR A 174 26.65 22.51 -28.68
N LEU A 175 27.45 21.49 -28.40
CA LEU A 175 26.97 20.10 -28.30
C LEU A 175 25.93 19.94 -27.22
N PHE A 176 26.15 20.55 -26.05
CA PHE A 176 25.16 20.50 -24.96
C PHE A 176 23.79 21.08 -25.40
N ILE A 177 23.81 22.26 -26.05
CA ILE A 177 22.61 22.92 -26.54
C ILE A 177 21.88 22.04 -27.58
N VAL A 178 22.61 21.50 -28.57
CA VAL A 178 22.03 20.63 -29.61
C VAL A 178 21.40 19.40 -28.98
N VAL A 179 22.12 18.71 -28.10
CA VAL A 179 21.61 17.51 -27.42
C VAL A 179 20.38 17.84 -26.57
N SER A 180 20.40 18.99 -25.85
CA SER A 180 19.25 19.41 -25.04
C SER A 180 18.00 19.64 -25.89
N PHE A 181 18.11 20.34 -27.01
CA PHE A 181 16.96 20.56 -27.92
C PHE A 181 16.51 19.25 -28.59
N THR A 182 17.43 18.37 -28.98
CA THR A 182 17.10 17.09 -29.56
C THR A 182 16.39 16.19 -28.55
N SER A 183 16.76 16.26 -27.26
CA SER A 183 16.13 15.47 -26.20
C SER A 183 14.63 15.74 -26.04
N LEU A 184 14.15 16.94 -26.41
CA LEU A 184 12.71 17.26 -26.38
C LEU A 184 11.87 16.35 -27.28
N MET A 185 12.44 15.82 -28.36
CA MET A 185 11.75 14.86 -29.24
C MET A 185 11.48 13.51 -28.54
N PHE A 186 12.23 13.24 -27.47
CA PHE A 186 12.15 12.02 -26.68
C PHE A 186 11.56 12.25 -25.28
N GLN A 187 10.89 13.38 -25.05
CA GLN A 187 10.36 13.77 -23.74
C GLN A 187 9.45 12.68 -23.12
N ARG A 188 8.65 11.99 -23.91
CA ARG A 188 7.78 10.90 -23.45
C ARG A 188 8.55 9.71 -22.85
N TYR A 189 9.83 9.56 -23.20
CA TYR A 189 10.69 8.47 -22.72
C TYR A 189 11.52 8.86 -21.50
N THR A 190 11.32 10.03 -20.89
CA THR A 190 12.03 10.44 -19.67
C THR A 190 11.62 9.62 -18.45
N LYS A 191 10.48 8.95 -18.52
CA LYS A 191 10.04 7.94 -17.57
C LYS A 191 10.00 6.58 -18.26
N PRO A 192 10.45 5.51 -17.58
CA PRO A 192 10.26 4.16 -18.09
C PRO A 192 8.76 3.83 -18.13
N ASP A 193 8.34 3.04 -19.10
CA ASP A 193 7.00 2.44 -19.08
C ASP A 193 7.02 1.25 -18.12
N ALA A 194 6.19 1.30 -17.07
CA ALA A 194 6.12 0.23 -16.07
C ALA A 194 5.86 -1.15 -16.69
N GLY A 195 5.25 -1.19 -17.83
CA GLY A 195 4.95 -2.42 -18.51
C GLY A 195 6.07 -3.10 -19.25
N GLU A 196 7.14 -2.44 -19.50
CA GLU A 196 8.34 -3.08 -20.04
C GLU A 196 9.06 -3.97 -19.01
N PHE A 197 8.62 -3.90 -17.73
CA PHE A 197 9.30 -4.55 -16.62
C PHE A 197 8.49 -5.72 -16.04
N LYS A 198 9.16 -6.86 -15.84
CA LYS A 198 8.54 -8.06 -15.25
C LYS A 198 8.19 -7.91 -13.77
N SER A 199 8.84 -6.99 -13.05
CA SER A 199 8.59 -6.75 -11.64
C SER A 199 8.61 -5.26 -11.31
N GLU A 200 7.89 -4.87 -10.28
CA GLU A 200 7.88 -3.50 -9.77
C GLU A 200 9.27 -3.02 -9.35
N LEU A 201 10.06 -3.89 -8.72
CA LEU A 201 11.42 -3.57 -8.33
C LEU A 201 12.31 -3.24 -9.55
N ALA A 202 12.15 -3.96 -10.67
CA ALA A 202 12.90 -3.66 -11.90
C ALA A 202 12.53 -2.29 -12.48
N TYR A 203 11.25 -1.91 -12.44
CA TYR A 203 10.79 -0.56 -12.78
C TYR A 203 11.38 0.48 -11.81
N ASN A 204 11.34 0.21 -10.51
CA ASN A 204 11.82 1.13 -9.48
C ASN A 204 13.33 1.41 -9.61
N LEU A 205 14.14 0.41 -9.97
CA LEU A 205 15.59 0.57 -10.21
C LEU A 205 15.90 1.49 -11.40
N THR A 206 15.12 1.43 -12.48
CA THR A 206 15.34 2.26 -13.66
C THR A 206 14.83 3.69 -13.49
N THR A 207 13.84 3.89 -12.63
CA THR A 207 13.18 5.18 -12.42
C THR A 207 14.06 6.11 -11.57
N ASN A 208 14.17 7.40 -11.96
CA ASN A 208 14.71 8.44 -11.09
C ASN A 208 13.68 8.81 -10.01
N LYS A 209 14.03 8.66 -8.73
CA LYS A 209 13.09 8.74 -7.61
C LYS A 209 12.60 10.17 -7.36
N ALA A 210 13.51 11.16 -7.42
CA ALA A 210 13.15 12.56 -7.25
C ALA A 210 12.27 13.07 -8.41
N TYR A 211 12.58 12.66 -9.63
CA TYR A 211 11.75 12.99 -10.79
C TYR A 211 10.38 12.28 -10.74
N HIS A 212 10.33 11.04 -10.25
CA HIS A 212 9.07 10.33 -10.00
C HIS A 212 8.20 11.10 -9.01
N LEU A 213 8.73 11.47 -7.84
CA LEU A 213 8.02 12.26 -6.84
C LEU A 213 7.52 13.59 -7.42
N PHE A 214 8.39 14.34 -8.11
CA PHE A 214 8.02 15.61 -8.74
C PHE A 214 6.87 15.44 -9.75
N SER A 215 6.98 14.45 -10.65
CA SER A 215 5.98 14.26 -11.69
C SER A 215 4.66 13.70 -11.15
N SER A 216 4.70 12.86 -10.12
CA SER A 216 3.51 12.38 -9.41
C SER A 216 2.83 13.53 -8.67
N THR A 217 3.61 14.40 -8.00
CA THR A 217 3.11 15.63 -7.38
C THR A 217 2.42 16.54 -8.39
N TYR A 218 3.05 16.77 -9.54
CA TYR A 218 2.45 17.59 -10.60
C TYR A 218 1.10 17.04 -11.07
N LYS A 219 1.03 15.72 -11.34
CA LYS A 219 -0.23 15.06 -11.74
C LYS A 219 -1.29 15.10 -10.65
N PHE A 220 -0.91 15.07 -9.39
CA PHE A 220 -1.84 15.15 -8.26
C PHE A 220 -2.54 16.52 -8.18
N TYR A 221 -1.79 17.61 -8.37
CA TYR A 221 -2.34 18.97 -8.33
C TYR A 221 -2.96 19.42 -9.66
N TYR A 222 -2.49 18.87 -10.77
CA TYR A 222 -2.94 19.17 -12.12
C TYR A 222 -3.28 17.86 -12.84
N PRO A 223 -4.39 17.21 -12.46
CA PRO A 223 -4.84 16.00 -13.14
C PRO A 223 -5.15 16.32 -14.60
N GLU A 224 -4.68 15.49 -15.52
CA GLU A 224 -5.06 15.56 -16.92
C GLU A 224 -6.59 15.40 -16.98
N ASP A 225 -7.29 16.35 -17.61
CA ASP A 225 -8.76 16.37 -17.66
C ASP A 225 -9.31 15.02 -18.14
N ALA A 226 -10.05 14.34 -17.28
CA ALA A 226 -10.84 13.16 -17.63
C ALA A 226 -12.04 13.48 -18.56
N SER A 227 -12.10 14.69 -19.11
CA SER A 227 -13.27 15.24 -19.78
C SER A 227 -13.62 14.57 -21.13
N GLU A 228 -12.66 13.96 -21.81
CA GLU A 228 -12.97 13.26 -23.08
C GLU A 228 -13.49 11.82 -22.86
N THR A 229 -13.14 11.19 -21.74
CA THR A 229 -13.55 9.80 -21.47
C THR A 229 -14.97 9.72 -20.87
N SER A 230 -15.45 10.77 -20.21
CA SER A 230 -16.76 10.79 -19.55
C SER A 230 -17.94 10.83 -20.53
N LEU A 231 -17.79 11.48 -21.69
CA LEU A 231 -18.84 11.57 -22.72
C LEU A 231 -19.11 10.22 -23.41
N TYR A 232 -18.09 9.36 -23.56
CA TYR A 232 -18.26 8.03 -24.17
C TYR A 232 -18.91 7.01 -23.25
N SER A 233 -18.82 7.16 -21.92
CA SER A 233 -19.42 6.21 -20.96
C SER A 233 -20.95 6.28 -20.91
N TYR A 234 -21.55 7.41 -21.29
CA TYR A 234 -23.00 7.60 -21.25
C TYR A 234 -23.77 6.82 -22.31
N PHE A 235 -23.14 6.38 -23.40
CA PHE A 235 -23.82 5.78 -24.54
C PHE A 235 -23.82 4.24 -24.59
N TYR A 236 -23.19 3.52 -23.64
CA TYR A 236 -23.12 2.05 -23.69
C TYR A 236 -23.55 1.39 -22.38
N THR A 237 -24.83 1.52 -22.04
CA THR A 237 -25.49 0.66 -21.02
C THR A 237 -26.08 -0.59 -21.69
N GLY A 238 -25.24 -1.50 -22.15
CA GLY A 238 -25.80 -2.66 -22.88
C GLY A 238 -24.81 -3.81 -23.11
N LEU A 239 -23.96 -4.12 -22.15
CA LEU A 239 -23.17 -5.34 -22.24
C LEU A 239 -23.47 -6.22 -21.02
N SER A 240 -24.32 -7.24 -21.25
CA SER A 240 -24.59 -8.34 -20.32
C SER A 240 -23.28 -9.02 -19.93
N SER A 241 -22.83 -8.78 -18.71
CA SER A 241 -21.72 -9.53 -18.12
C SER A 241 -22.19 -10.90 -17.70
N VAL A 242 -21.67 -11.96 -18.26
CA VAL A 242 -21.74 -13.29 -17.69
C VAL A 242 -20.89 -13.27 -16.42
N GLY A 243 -21.53 -13.10 -15.26
CA GLY A 243 -20.90 -12.96 -13.95
C GLY A 243 -21.93 -12.50 -12.92
N ARG A 244 -21.56 -12.45 -11.64
CA ARG A 244 -22.39 -11.81 -10.61
C ARG A 244 -22.50 -10.33 -10.95
N SER A 245 -23.70 -9.80 -11.14
CA SER A 245 -23.95 -8.39 -11.41
C SER A 245 -24.91 -7.85 -10.38
N PHE A 246 -24.66 -6.63 -9.90
CA PHE A 246 -25.58 -5.93 -9.01
C PHE A 246 -26.79 -5.38 -9.77
N GLU A 247 -27.96 -5.46 -9.17
CA GLU A 247 -29.16 -4.78 -9.62
C GLU A 247 -29.18 -3.37 -9.00
N TYR A 248 -28.47 -2.43 -9.65
CA TYR A 248 -28.43 -1.04 -9.20
C TYR A 248 -29.80 -0.37 -9.33
N ILE A 249 -30.18 0.41 -8.32
CA ILE A 249 -31.54 0.98 -8.20
C ILE A 249 -31.59 2.50 -8.28
N SER A 250 -30.45 3.19 -8.26
CA SER A 250 -30.38 4.64 -8.24
C SER A 250 -29.18 5.17 -9.02
N SER A 251 -29.39 6.24 -9.78
CA SER A 251 -28.30 6.99 -10.41
C SER A 251 -27.69 8.03 -9.47
N GLU A 252 -28.42 8.45 -8.44
CA GLU A 252 -27.96 9.37 -7.39
C GLU A 252 -26.96 8.69 -6.45
N PHE A 253 -27.28 7.44 -6.06
CA PHE A 253 -26.47 6.58 -5.21
C PHE A 253 -25.85 5.45 -6.07
N PRO A 254 -24.67 5.68 -6.69
CA PRO A 254 -24.19 4.84 -7.79
C PRO A 254 -23.86 3.40 -7.38
N PHE A 255 -23.62 3.13 -6.11
CA PHE A 255 -23.36 1.77 -5.61
C PHE A 255 -24.59 1.10 -4.98
N LEU A 256 -25.71 1.83 -4.85
CA LEU A 256 -26.89 1.31 -4.20
C LEU A 256 -27.58 0.22 -5.04
N HIS A 257 -27.72 -0.98 -4.50
CA HIS A 257 -28.31 -2.14 -5.17
C HIS A 257 -29.11 -3.03 -4.21
N LYS A 258 -29.90 -3.95 -4.75
CA LYS A 258 -30.56 -4.98 -3.95
C LYS A 258 -29.55 -6.00 -3.43
N ASP A 259 -29.65 -6.34 -2.14
CA ASP A 259 -28.83 -7.39 -1.53
C ASP A 259 -29.39 -8.77 -1.88
N ASN A 260 -28.73 -9.44 -2.79
CA ASN A 260 -29.01 -10.82 -3.20
C ASN A 260 -27.85 -11.76 -2.82
N THR A 261 -27.03 -11.40 -1.82
CA THR A 261 -25.87 -12.20 -1.38
C THR A 261 -26.31 -13.56 -0.89
N PRO A 262 -25.81 -14.67 -1.47
CA PRO A 262 -26.15 -16.00 -1.03
C PRO A 262 -25.42 -16.36 0.28
N ASP A 263 -26.08 -17.09 1.16
CA ASP A 263 -25.43 -17.70 2.31
C ASP A 263 -24.62 -18.93 1.88
N VAL A 264 -23.31 -18.76 1.76
CA VAL A 264 -22.38 -19.85 1.43
C VAL A 264 -21.78 -20.53 2.67
N LEU A 265 -21.97 -19.94 3.86
CA LEU A 265 -21.36 -20.39 5.11
C LEU A 265 -22.26 -21.38 5.88
N GLY A 266 -23.56 -21.13 5.95
CA GLY A 266 -24.51 -21.88 6.81
C GLY A 266 -24.44 -23.39 6.64
N LYS A 267 -24.24 -23.88 5.44
CA LYS A 267 -24.12 -25.33 5.15
C LYS A 267 -22.92 -26.01 5.86
N PHE A 268 -21.96 -25.25 6.37
CA PHE A 268 -20.79 -25.79 7.07
C PHE A 268 -20.90 -25.73 8.60
N PHE A 269 -21.94 -25.11 9.14
CA PHE A 269 -22.08 -24.87 10.57
C PHE A 269 -23.21 -25.71 11.19
N ASN A 270 -23.01 -26.15 12.43
CA ASN A 270 -24.06 -26.61 13.33
C ASN A 270 -24.68 -25.35 13.96
N ILE A 271 -25.85 -24.95 13.46
CA ILE A 271 -26.53 -23.74 13.90
C ILE A 271 -27.26 -23.99 15.20
N GLY A 272 -26.93 -23.26 16.27
CA GLY A 272 -27.62 -23.22 17.52
C GLY A 272 -28.73 -22.16 17.55
N THR A 273 -29.34 -21.99 18.71
CA THR A 273 -30.38 -20.97 18.94
C THR A 273 -29.81 -19.62 19.33
N GLU A 274 -28.61 -19.61 19.90
CA GLU A 274 -27.91 -18.40 20.34
C GLU A 274 -27.14 -17.76 19.21
N LYS A 275 -27.18 -16.42 19.13
CA LYS A 275 -26.35 -15.66 18.19
C LYS A 275 -24.88 -15.86 18.52
N PRO A 276 -24.01 -16.21 17.56
CA PRO A 276 -22.59 -16.44 17.83
C PRO A 276 -21.84 -15.16 18.10
N ASN A 277 -20.75 -15.25 18.87
CA ASN A 277 -19.74 -14.21 18.90
C ASN A 277 -18.95 -14.24 17.60
N LEU A 278 -18.59 -13.07 17.09
CA LEU A 278 -17.79 -12.90 15.89
C LEU A 278 -16.44 -12.28 16.29
N VAL A 279 -15.37 -12.95 15.98
CA VAL A 279 -14.00 -12.51 16.28
C VAL A 279 -13.25 -12.34 14.98
N PHE A 280 -12.83 -11.12 14.67
CA PHE A 280 -12.00 -10.81 13.52
C PHE A 280 -10.56 -10.56 13.98
N ILE A 281 -9.62 -11.33 13.47
CA ILE A 281 -8.18 -11.14 13.69
C ILE A 281 -7.58 -10.70 12.35
N ILE A 282 -7.38 -9.40 12.23
CA ILE A 282 -6.74 -8.78 11.07
C ILE A 282 -5.25 -8.71 11.38
N VAL A 283 -4.47 -9.44 10.61
CA VAL A 283 -3.05 -9.63 10.88
C VAL A 283 -2.23 -8.72 10.01
N GLU A 284 -1.55 -7.77 10.65
CA GLU A 284 -0.62 -6.86 10.01
C GLU A 284 0.32 -7.62 9.08
N SER A 285 0.32 -7.24 7.80
CA SER A 285 1.27 -7.73 6.80
C SER A 285 1.27 -9.24 6.54
N LEU A 286 0.22 -10.00 6.85
CA LEU A 286 0.15 -11.46 6.63
C LEU A 286 -0.20 -11.80 5.18
N GLY A 287 0.83 -12.05 4.36
CA GLY A 287 0.68 -12.49 2.96
C GLY A 287 0.75 -14.00 2.76
N ARG A 288 0.15 -14.48 1.67
CA ARG A 288 0.22 -15.87 1.23
C ARG A 288 1.64 -16.31 0.80
N ALA A 289 2.51 -15.36 0.52
CA ALA A 289 3.90 -15.63 0.14
C ALA A 289 4.66 -16.48 1.16
N TYR A 290 4.33 -16.38 2.45
CA TYR A 290 5.01 -17.02 3.58
C TYR A 290 4.05 -17.65 4.59
N SER A 291 2.80 -17.91 4.22
CA SER A 291 1.79 -18.59 5.04
C SER A 291 1.04 -19.65 4.25
N GLY A 292 0.73 -20.77 4.89
CA GLY A 292 -0.05 -21.87 4.33
C GLY A 292 0.67 -22.74 3.29
N GLU A 293 -0.02 -23.79 2.86
CA GLU A 293 0.46 -24.68 1.80
C GLU A 293 0.65 -23.94 0.48
N GLY A 294 1.76 -24.20 -0.22
CA GLY A 294 2.07 -23.57 -1.51
C GLY A 294 2.67 -22.16 -1.41
N ALA A 295 2.98 -21.67 -0.21
CA ALA A 295 3.72 -20.42 -0.02
C ALA A 295 5.08 -20.47 -0.74
N TYR A 296 5.32 -19.57 -1.68
CA TYR A 296 6.53 -19.63 -2.52
C TYR A 296 7.81 -19.26 -1.74
N LEU A 297 7.69 -18.48 -0.65
CA LEU A 297 8.76 -18.24 0.32
C LEU A 297 8.76 -19.28 1.46
N LYS A 298 8.02 -20.38 1.30
CA LYS A 298 7.74 -21.36 2.35
C LYS A 298 6.98 -20.77 3.54
N SER A 299 6.20 -21.61 4.22
CA SER A 299 5.42 -21.14 5.37
C SER A 299 6.27 -20.91 6.60
N PHE A 300 6.03 -19.78 7.28
CA PHE A 300 6.54 -19.44 8.61
C PHE A 300 5.43 -19.36 9.65
N THR A 301 4.24 -19.92 9.34
CA THR A 301 3.05 -19.89 10.20
C THR A 301 2.54 -21.30 10.59
N PRO A 302 3.36 -22.14 11.24
CA PRO A 302 3.01 -23.56 11.44
C PRO A 302 1.72 -23.80 12.25
N PHE A 303 1.38 -22.94 13.21
CA PHE A 303 0.10 -23.05 13.93
C PHE A 303 -1.07 -22.66 13.02
N LEU A 304 -0.95 -21.55 12.29
CA LEU A 304 -1.95 -21.07 11.36
C LEU A 304 -2.20 -22.13 10.26
N ASP A 305 -1.14 -22.74 9.71
CA ASP A 305 -1.22 -23.82 8.73
C ASP A 305 -2.01 -25.03 9.29
N SER A 306 -1.81 -25.34 10.57
CA SER A 306 -2.56 -26.43 11.24
C SER A 306 -4.03 -26.05 11.47
N LEU A 307 -4.31 -24.77 11.66
CA LEU A 307 -5.68 -24.26 11.84
C LEU A 307 -6.45 -24.22 10.50
N GLU A 308 -5.77 -23.95 9.39
CA GLU A 308 -6.34 -24.02 8.03
C GLU A 308 -6.99 -25.37 7.76
N LEU A 309 -6.37 -26.48 8.19
CA LEU A 309 -6.87 -27.84 8.01
C LEU A 309 -8.16 -28.13 8.78
N LYS A 310 -8.46 -27.32 9.80
CA LYS A 310 -9.64 -27.45 10.68
C LYS A 310 -10.70 -26.39 10.40
N SER A 311 -10.59 -25.67 9.29
CA SER A 311 -11.33 -24.46 9.01
C SER A 311 -12.02 -24.49 7.63
N LEU A 312 -12.80 -23.45 7.35
CA LEU A 312 -13.10 -23.03 5.99
C LEU A 312 -11.96 -22.11 5.56
N TYR A 313 -11.24 -22.50 4.52
CA TYR A 313 -10.03 -21.81 4.07
C TYR A 313 -10.13 -21.36 2.63
N TRP A 314 -9.94 -20.06 2.39
CA TRP A 314 -9.80 -19.48 1.06
C TRP A 314 -8.32 -19.12 0.83
N GLU A 315 -7.72 -19.74 -0.20
CA GLU A 315 -6.31 -19.54 -0.53
C GLU A 315 -6.06 -18.32 -1.42
N ASN A 316 -7.06 -17.87 -2.20
CA ASN A 316 -6.95 -16.78 -3.16
C ASN A 316 -7.78 -15.58 -2.73
N VAL A 317 -7.42 -14.98 -1.61
CA VAL A 317 -8.06 -13.77 -1.09
C VAL A 317 -7.24 -12.55 -1.47
N LEU A 318 -7.93 -11.53 -1.97
CA LEU A 318 -7.31 -10.26 -2.31
C LEU A 318 -7.69 -9.20 -1.27
N SER A 319 -6.69 -8.66 -0.58
CA SER A 319 -6.88 -7.38 0.09
C SER A 319 -7.14 -6.32 -0.98
N THR A 320 -7.93 -5.31 -0.64
CA THR A 320 -8.26 -4.26 -1.61
C THR A 320 -7.31 -3.10 -1.55
N ALA A 321 -6.47 -3.07 -0.52
CA ALA A 321 -5.44 -2.06 -0.32
C ALA A 321 -4.05 -2.71 -0.17
N GLY A 322 -3.05 -1.99 -0.61
CA GLY A 322 -1.64 -2.39 -0.46
C GLY A 322 -1.03 -2.00 0.89
N ARG A 323 -1.81 -1.38 1.79
CA ARG A 323 -1.43 -0.95 3.15
C ARG A 323 -2.66 -0.94 4.06
N THR A 324 -2.44 -0.82 5.36
CA THR A 324 -3.45 -0.98 6.43
C THR A 324 -4.60 0.03 6.39
N PHE A 325 -4.39 1.26 5.88
CA PHE A 325 -5.34 2.39 5.97
C PHE A 325 -6.77 2.09 5.47
N GLU A 326 -6.95 1.13 4.56
CA GLU A 326 -8.26 0.82 3.96
C GLU A 326 -8.85 -0.51 4.44
N VAL A 327 -8.15 -1.27 5.31
CA VAL A 327 -8.60 -2.61 5.70
C VAL A 327 -9.93 -2.62 6.46
N LEU A 328 -10.12 -1.67 7.38
CA LEU A 328 -11.36 -1.59 8.17
C LEU A 328 -12.59 -1.23 7.32
N PRO A 329 -12.55 -0.17 6.47
CA PRO A 329 -13.64 0.12 5.53
C PRO A 329 -13.94 -1.04 4.58
N SER A 330 -12.92 -1.72 4.06
CA SER A 330 -13.09 -2.83 3.12
C SER A 330 -13.74 -4.05 3.78
N ILE A 331 -13.24 -4.51 4.92
CA ILE A 331 -13.76 -5.71 5.60
C ILE A 331 -15.13 -5.44 6.22
N PHE A 332 -15.29 -4.33 6.96
CA PHE A 332 -16.50 -4.08 7.74
C PHE A 332 -17.56 -3.27 7.01
N GLY A 333 -17.27 -2.69 5.88
CA GLY A 333 -18.21 -1.89 5.13
C GLY A 333 -18.33 -2.22 3.66
N SER A 334 -17.38 -2.98 3.09
CA SER A 334 -17.34 -3.20 1.64
C SER A 334 -17.44 -1.88 0.87
N MET A 335 -16.71 -0.86 1.36
CA MET A 335 -16.86 0.55 0.99
C MET A 335 -15.97 0.94 -0.19
N PRO A 336 -16.36 1.98 -0.96
CA PRO A 336 -15.49 2.61 -1.95
C PRO A 336 -14.36 3.41 -1.27
N TYR A 337 -13.37 3.86 -2.04
CA TYR A 337 -12.14 4.45 -1.47
C TYR A 337 -12.17 5.99 -1.39
N GLY A 338 -13.08 6.67 -2.10
CA GLY A 338 -12.96 8.10 -2.30
C GLY A 338 -11.69 8.46 -3.09
N LYS A 339 -11.00 9.52 -2.68
CA LYS A 339 -9.77 9.98 -3.34
C LYS A 339 -8.51 9.27 -2.81
N SER A 340 -8.45 8.99 -1.51
CA SER A 340 -7.20 8.58 -0.83
C SER A 340 -7.36 7.42 0.14
N GLY A 341 -8.52 6.79 0.17
CA GLY A 341 -8.98 5.82 1.14
C GLY A 341 -10.20 6.34 1.89
N PHE A 342 -11.15 5.47 2.20
CA PHE A 342 -12.40 5.88 2.84
C PHE A 342 -12.17 6.50 4.23
N ALA A 343 -11.37 5.86 5.07
CA ALA A 343 -11.02 6.38 6.38
C ALA A 343 -10.20 7.68 6.30
N GLU A 344 -9.41 7.86 5.24
CA GLU A 344 -8.56 9.02 5.04
C GLU A 344 -9.35 10.32 4.75
N MET A 345 -10.62 10.21 4.41
CA MET A 345 -11.50 11.38 4.32
C MET A 345 -11.78 12.01 5.69
N GLY A 346 -11.45 11.34 6.80
CA GLY A 346 -11.56 11.89 8.14
C GLY A 346 -12.99 12.36 8.47
N ALA A 347 -13.15 13.63 8.83
CA ALA A 347 -14.47 14.21 9.14
C ALA A 347 -15.40 14.24 7.91
N ASP A 348 -14.85 14.32 6.70
CA ASP A 348 -15.59 14.40 5.43
C ASP A 348 -16.02 13.02 4.91
N MET A 349 -15.77 11.93 5.64
CA MET A 349 -16.29 10.60 5.28
C MET A 349 -17.81 10.67 5.08
N PRO A 350 -18.36 10.11 3.98
CA PRO A 350 -19.81 10.02 3.79
C PRO A 350 -20.45 9.13 4.86
N ASP A 351 -21.75 9.29 5.07
CA ASP A 351 -22.53 8.37 5.88
C ASP A 351 -22.53 6.99 5.20
N ALA A 352 -22.30 5.95 5.98
CA ALA A 352 -22.16 4.58 5.49
C ALA A 352 -22.75 3.57 6.48
N ILE A 353 -23.11 2.39 5.99
CA ILE A 353 -23.47 1.25 6.81
C ILE A 353 -22.32 0.25 6.84
N SER A 354 -21.99 -0.24 8.01
CA SER A 354 -20.97 -1.26 8.21
C SER A 354 -21.50 -2.44 9.00
N LEU A 355 -20.77 -3.55 9.00
CA LEU A 355 -21.07 -4.70 9.86
C LEU A 355 -21.10 -4.28 11.33
N ILE A 356 -20.27 -3.32 11.74
CA ILE A 356 -20.21 -2.79 13.13
C ILE A 356 -21.57 -2.15 13.48
N SER A 357 -22.02 -1.17 12.70
CA SER A 357 -23.28 -0.46 12.94
C SER A 357 -24.49 -1.39 12.81
N LEU A 358 -24.50 -2.27 11.80
CA LEU A 358 -25.57 -3.24 11.58
C LEU A 358 -25.75 -4.22 12.74
N LEU A 359 -24.66 -4.77 13.26
CA LEU A 359 -24.70 -5.70 14.39
C LEU A 359 -25.07 -4.99 15.70
N LYS A 360 -24.59 -3.76 15.90
CA LYS A 360 -24.97 -2.94 17.06
C LYS A 360 -26.49 -2.75 17.15
N GLU A 361 -27.15 -2.39 16.05
CA GLU A 361 -28.61 -2.28 16.00
C GLU A 361 -29.33 -3.59 16.37
N ARG A 362 -28.62 -4.73 16.33
CA ARG A 362 -29.15 -6.07 16.60
C ARG A 362 -28.69 -6.64 17.94
N GLY A 363 -28.16 -5.77 18.79
CA GLY A 363 -27.80 -6.08 20.18
C GLY A 363 -26.40 -6.67 20.37
N TYR A 364 -25.54 -6.61 19.38
CA TYR A 364 -24.12 -6.92 19.54
C TYR A 364 -23.38 -5.77 20.24
N VAL A 365 -22.39 -6.14 21.05
CA VAL A 365 -21.42 -5.20 21.63
C VAL A 365 -20.11 -5.32 20.87
N SER A 366 -19.65 -4.22 20.27
CA SER A 366 -18.47 -4.18 19.42
C SER A 366 -17.24 -3.65 20.16
N ARG A 367 -16.09 -4.30 19.95
CA ARG A 367 -14.78 -3.91 20.52
C ARG A 367 -13.72 -3.93 19.44
N PHE A 368 -12.79 -2.96 19.52
CA PHE A 368 -11.59 -2.94 18.70
C PHE A 368 -10.36 -2.94 19.60
N PHE A 369 -9.47 -3.90 19.39
CA PHE A 369 -8.23 -4.07 20.14
C PHE A 369 -7.03 -3.78 19.25
N TYR A 370 -6.23 -2.78 19.62
CA TYR A 370 -5.06 -2.33 18.88
C TYR A 370 -3.92 -1.94 19.84
N GLY A 371 -2.72 -2.46 19.61
CA GLY A 371 -1.56 -2.17 20.47
C GLY A 371 -0.94 -0.78 20.26
N GLY A 372 -1.29 -0.08 19.20
CA GLY A 372 -0.76 1.23 18.81
C GLY A 372 -1.71 2.39 19.10
N ASP A 373 -1.51 3.48 18.37
CA ASP A 373 -2.33 4.69 18.39
C ASP A 373 -3.35 4.66 17.26
N ALA A 374 -4.63 4.50 17.56
CA ALA A 374 -5.70 4.39 16.58
C ALA A 374 -6.01 5.70 15.81
N ASN A 375 -5.34 6.81 16.16
CA ASN A 375 -5.40 8.01 15.32
C ASN A 375 -4.61 7.83 14.02
N PHE A 376 -3.66 6.90 14.00
CA PHE A 376 -2.94 6.53 12.76
C PHE A 376 -3.93 6.00 11.71
N ASP A 377 -3.77 6.41 10.44
CA ASP A 377 -4.64 6.06 9.33
C ASP A 377 -6.15 6.34 9.59
N ASN A 378 -6.46 7.34 10.43
CA ASN A 378 -7.83 7.73 10.80
C ASN A 378 -8.75 6.59 11.29
N MET A 379 -8.18 5.47 11.75
CA MET A 379 -8.93 4.29 12.21
C MET A 379 -9.96 4.65 13.29
N LYS A 380 -9.55 5.48 14.28
CA LYS A 380 -10.43 5.94 15.35
C LYS A 380 -11.62 6.75 14.83
N VAL A 381 -11.41 7.62 13.84
CA VAL A 381 -12.46 8.45 13.24
C VAL A 381 -13.46 7.54 12.53
N PHE A 382 -12.97 6.57 11.73
CA PHE A 382 -13.82 5.58 11.07
C PHE A 382 -14.64 4.76 12.07
N LEU A 383 -14.01 4.16 13.08
CA LEU A 383 -14.66 3.31 14.09
C LEU A 383 -15.73 4.08 14.87
N ASN A 384 -15.45 5.33 15.27
CA ASN A 384 -16.43 6.18 15.93
C ASN A 384 -17.64 6.47 15.03
N LYS A 385 -17.39 6.76 13.75
CA LYS A 385 -18.45 7.02 12.77
C LYS A 385 -19.31 5.79 12.50
N GLN A 386 -18.73 4.58 12.67
CA GLN A 386 -19.47 3.30 12.62
C GLN A 386 -20.05 2.87 13.97
N HIS A 387 -20.03 3.75 14.98
CA HIS A 387 -20.63 3.55 16.30
C HIS A 387 -20.04 2.38 17.09
N LEU A 388 -18.73 2.14 16.98
CA LEU A 388 -18.03 1.17 17.83
C LEU A 388 -18.30 1.45 19.32
N ASP A 389 -18.52 0.39 20.14
CA ASP A 389 -18.82 0.55 21.55
C ASP A 389 -17.56 0.78 22.37
N TYR A 390 -16.49 0.02 22.14
CA TYR A 390 -15.26 0.09 22.92
C TYR A 390 -14.02 0.09 22.01
N LEU A 391 -13.21 1.12 22.12
CA LEU A 391 -11.88 1.21 21.51
C LEU A 391 -10.84 0.99 22.61
N ILE A 392 -10.07 -0.07 22.51
CA ILE A 392 -8.94 -0.42 23.37
C ILE A 392 -7.66 -0.23 22.57
N GLU A 393 -6.95 0.86 22.81
CA GLU A 393 -5.74 1.24 22.08
C GLU A 393 -4.54 1.38 23.02
N GLY A 394 -3.34 1.59 22.49
CA GLY A 394 -2.09 1.54 23.26
C GLY A 394 -2.04 2.36 24.54
N LYS A 395 -2.80 3.45 24.65
CA LYS A 395 -2.90 4.26 25.90
C LYS A 395 -3.69 3.57 27.02
N ASP A 396 -4.51 2.55 26.70
CA ASP A 396 -5.39 1.86 27.64
C ASP A 396 -4.71 0.63 28.27
N PHE A 397 -3.45 0.37 27.91
CA PHE A 397 -2.61 -0.68 28.50
C PHE A 397 -1.96 -0.16 29.79
N GLY A 398 -2.02 -0.96 30.85
CA GLY A 398 -1.39 -0.65 32.15
C GLY A 398 0.11 -0.90 32.16
N LEU A 399 0.72 -0.64 33.31
CA LEU A 399 2.18 -0.82 33.53
C LEU A 399 2.62 -2.28 33.51
N GLU A 400 1.70 -3.23 33.68
CA GLU A 400 1.91 -4.68 33.60
C GLU A 400 2.10 -5.21 32.17
N TYR A 401 1.86 -4.38 31.19
CA TYR A 401 2.08 -4.68 29.77
C TYR A 401 3.39 -4.09 29.28
N LYS A 402 4.03 -4.75 28.33
CA LYS A 402 5.35 -4.36 27.84
C LYS A 402 5.29 -3.98 26.36
N LYS A 403 5.60 -2.73 26.04
CA LYS A 403 5.74 -2.31 24.64
C LYS A 403 6.80 -3.14 23.92
N MET A 404 6.61 -3.29 22.60
CA MET A 404 7.65 -3.85 21.75
C MET A 404 8.96 -3.06 21.89
N PRO A 405 10.11 -3.73 21.71
CA PRO A 405 11.41 -3.07 21.80
C PRO A 405 11.49 -1.88 20.83
N PRO A 406 12.04 -0.75 21.28
CA PRO A 406 12.30 0.35 20.38
C PRO A 406 13.43 0.02 19.42
N ILE A 407 13.41 0.62 18.23
CA ILE A 407 14.58 0.58 17.34
C ILE A 407 15.79 1.19 18.04
N LYS A 408 16.97 0.60 17.80
CA LYS A 408 18.23 1.03 18.43
C LYS A 408 18.59 2.48 18.14
N THR A 409 18.19 2.98 16.97
CA THR A 409 18.38 4.36 16.53
C THR A 409 17.06 5.11 16.65
N GLY A 410 16.95 6.06 17.60
CA GLY A 410 15.78 6.92 17.74
C GLY A 410 14.75 6.54 18.81
N GLY A 411 14.79 5.32 19.35
CA GLY A 411 13.93 4.91 20.49
C GLY A 411 12.44 4.77 20.16
N PHE A 412 12.06 4.74 18.88
CA PHE A 412 10.66 4.61 18.45
C PHE A 412 10.13 3.17 18.63
N THR A 413 8.88 3.04 19.03
CA THR A 413 8.10 1.79 19.02
C THR A 413 6.66 2.06 18.63
N TRP A 414 6.07 1.16 17.84
CA TRP A 414 4.66 1.26 17.46
C TRP A 414 3.69 1.02 18.63
N GLY A 415 4.11 0.29 19.65
CA GLY A 415 3.26 0.01 20.80
C GLY A 415 3.42 -1.41 21.33
N TYR A 416 2.30 -2.08 21.60
CA TYR A 416 2.23 -3.41 22.19
C TYR A 416 2.03 -4.47 21.10
N GLY A 417 2.77 -5.57 21.20
CA GLY A 417 2.65 -6.70 20.27
C GLY A 417 1.49 -7.63 20.62
N GLU A 418 1.26 -8.65 19.77
CA GLU A 418 0.07 -9.51 19.81
C GLU A 418 -0.12 -10.22 21.13
N LYS A 419 0.98 -10.69 21.80
CA LYS A 419 0.87 -11.36 23.09
C LYS A 419 0.20 -10.46 24.15
N ASP A 420 0.57 -9.18 24.16
CA ASP A 420 0.00 -8.21 25.08
C ASP A 420 -1.40 -7.76 24.63
N ILE A 421 -1.65 -7.61 23.33
CA ILE A 421 -2.99 -7.28 22.79
C ILE A 421 -3.98 -8.38 23.19
N PHE A 422 -3.64 -9.64 22.98
CA PHE A 422 -4.50 -10.77 23.32
C PHE A 422 -4.69 -10.93 24.84
N LYS A 423 -3.63 -10.76 25.64
CA LYS A 423 -3.72 -10.74 27.10
C LYS A 423 -4.66 -9.63 27.58
N LYS A 424 -4.54 -8.40 27.05
CA LYS A 424 -5.42 -7.29 27.38
C LYS A 424 -6.87 -7.56 26.99
N SER A 425 -7.09 -8.20 25.86
CA SER A 425 -8.44 -8.54 25.46
C SER A 425 -9.11 -9.52 26.43
N PHE A 426 -8.40 -10.53 26.94
CA PHE A 426 -8.95 -11.43 27.95
C PHE A 426 -9.30 -10.73 29.25
N GLU A 427 -8.50 -9.74 29.70
CA GLU A 427 -8.83 -8.89 30.86
C GLU A 427 -10.17 -8.14 30.61
N VAL A 428 -10.32 -7.50 29.43
CA VAL A 428 -11.57 -6.80 29.09
C VAL A 428 -12.75 -7.77 28.95
N LEU A 429 -12.53 -8.92 28.31
CA LEU A 429 -13.59 -9.92 28.07
C LEU A 429 -14.00 -10.69 29.34
N SER A 430 -13.17 -10.72 30.41
CA SER A 430 -13.56 -11.32 31.70
C SER A 430 -14.71 -10.54 32.36
N ASN A 431 -14.86 -9.26 32.04
CA ASN A 431 -15.90 -8.38 32.51
C ASN A 431 -17.01 -8.13 31.46
N ALA A 432 -16.99 -8.85 30.36
CA ALA A 432 -18.00 -8.71 29.30
C ALA A 432 -19.35 -9.31 29.75
N GLY A 433 -20.44 -8.62 29.39
CA GLY A 433 -21.79 -9.13 29.60
C GLY A 433 -22.11 -10.35 28.70
N ILE A 434 -23.35 -10.83 28.80
CA ILE A 434 -23.86 -12.01 28.08
C ILE A 434 -24.28 -11.70 26.63
N GLN A 435 -24.23 -10.42 26.22
CA GLN A 435 -24.63 -10.03 24.86
C GLN A 435 -23.67 -10.64 23.84
N PRO A 436 -24.14 -11.00 22.64
CA PRO A 436 -23.27 -11.42 21.55
C PRO A 436 -22.30 -10.30 21.18
N ARG A 437 -21.08 -10.66 20.77
CA ARG A 437 -19.98 -9.71 20.59
C ARG A 437 -19.46 -9.73 19.15
N LEU A 438 -18.99 -8.55 18.74
CA LEU A 438 -18.10 -8.37 17.61
C LEU A 438 -16.74 -7.85 18.15
N ASP A 439 -15.77 -8.75 18.29
CA ASP A 439 -14.43 -8.41 18.75
C ASP A 439 -13.48 -8.36 17.55
N ILE A 440 -12.83 -7.21 17.35
CA ILE A 440 -11.97 -6.93 16.21
C ILE A 440 -10.55 -6.69 16.75
N TYR A 441 -9.58 -7.43 16.22
CA TYR A 441 -8.16 -7.30 16.54
C TYR A 441 -7.41 -6.86 15.30
N LEU A 442 -6.55 -5.84 15.46
CA LEU A 442 -5.53 -5.49 14.49
C LEU A 442 -4.16 -5.70 15.13
N THR A 443 -3.35 -6.56 14.54
CA THR A 443 -2.02 -6.89 15.05
C THR A 443 -0.97 -5.86 14.64
N LEU A 444 0.27 -5.98 15.12
CA LEU A 444 1.23 -4.87 14.97
C LEU A 444 2.69 -5.31 14.79
N ALA A 445 3.10 -6.50 15.31
CA ALA A 445 4.52 -6.87 15.36
C ALA A 445 5.16 -7.13 13.98
N MET A 446 4.34 -7.44 12.97
CA MET A 446 4.80 -7.65 11.60
C MET A 446 4.92 -6.34 10.79
N HIS A 447 4.78 -5.18 11.43
CA HIS A 447 5.04 -3.87 10.85
C HIS A 447 6.55 -3.53 10.89
N ASP A 448 7.05 -2.83 9.86
CA ASP A 448 8.42 -2.29 9.88
C ASP A 448 8.63 -1.40 11.13
N PRO A 449 9.74 -1.55 11.87
CA PRO A 449 11.01 -2.22 11.59
C PRO A 449 11.13 -3.67 12.11
N TYR A 450 10.04 -4.38 12.36
CA TYR A 450 10.02 -5.80 12.78
C TYR A 450 10.74 -6.07 14.09
N CYS A 451 10.74 -5.11 15.01
CA CYS A 451 11.31 -5.23 16.35
C CYS A 451 10.31 -5.90 17.28
N ILE A 452 10.61 -7.12 17.70
CA ILE A 452 9.73 -7.94 18.53
C ILE A 452 10.37 -8.27 19.89
N PRO A 453 9.59 -8.57 20.92
CA PRO A 453 10.12 -9.18 22.16
C PRO A 453 10.86 -10.48 21.85
N ASP A 454 11.92 -10.75 22.62
CA ASP A 454 12.74 -11.96 22.49
C ASP A 454 13.29 -12.19 21.07
N GLN A 455 13.71 -11.12 20.39
CA GLN A 455 14.19 -11.13 19.01
C GLN A 455 15.20 -12.25 18.72
N ASP A 456 16.20 -12.46 19.62
CA ASP A 456 17.22 -13.49 19.44
C ASP A 456 16.66 -14.92 19.52
N TYR A 457 15.62 -15.14 20.32
CA TYR A 457 14.91 -16.41 20.35
C TYR A 457 14.24 -16.70 19.01
N TYR A 458 13.49 -15.73 18.47
CA TYR A 458 12.79 -15.91 17.19
C TYR A 458 13.76 -15.96 16.02
N ASN A 459 14.88 -15.24 16.05
CA ASN A 459 15.94 -15.38 15.06
C ASN A 459 16.50 -16.82 15.01
N ARG A 460 16.74 -17.46 16.17
CA ARG A 460 17.13 -18.87 16.21
C ARG A 460 16.03 -19.79 15.66
N LYS A 461 14.76 -19.51 15.95
CA LYS A 461 13.63 -20.27 15.40
C LYS A 461 13.55 -20.17 13.87
N VAL A 462 13.88 -19.03 13.28
CA VAL A 462 14.02 -18.91 11.83
C VAL A 462 15.14 -19.83 11.32
N GLU A 463 16.33 -19.82 11.92
CA GLU A 463 17.45 -20.69 11.51
C GLU A 463 17.11 -22.18 11.62
N GLU A 464 16.40 -22.59 12.70
CA GLU A 464 15.89 -23.96 12.85
C GLU A 464 14.96 -24.33 11.69
N ARG A 465 14.05 -23.41 11.30
CA ARG A 465 13.11 -23.63 10.21
C ARG A 465 13.77 -23.65 8.83
N LEU A 466 14.77 -22.80 8.60
CA LEU A 466 15.59 -22.84 7.38
C LEU A 466 16.32 -24.19 7.24
N SER A 467 16.80 -24.73 8.35
CA SER A 467 17.46 -26.03 8.37
C SER A 467 16.47 -27.18 8.12
N ALA A 468 15.28 -27.13 8.73
CA ALA A 468 14.22 -28.13 8.54
C ALA A 468 13.65 -28.17 7.11
N ASN A 469 13.66 -27.06 6.39
CA ASN A 469 13.17 -26.96 5.01
C ASN A 469 14.20 -27.38 3.95
N ASN A 470 15.37 -27.90 4.35
CA ASN A 470 16.44 -28.34 3.45
C ASN A 470 16.93 -27.30 2.45
N PHE A 471 16.94 -26.02 2.84
CA PHE A 471 17.50 -24.96 2.02
C PHE A 471 19.02 -25.12 1.89
N ASP A 472 19.55 -24.86 0.70
CA ASP A 472 20.99 -24.74 0.49
C ASP A 472 21.54 -23.45 1.14
N GLU A 473 22.86 -23.32 1.25
CA GLU A 473 23.47 -22.17 1.92
C GLU A 473 23.23 -20.84 1.15
N ALA A 474 23.10 -20.87 -0.16
CA ALA A 474 22.79 -19.66 -0.95
C ALA A 474 21.38 -19.17 -0.65
N GLN A 475 20.41 -20.09 -0.59
CA GLN A 475 19.04 -19.78 -0.18
C GLN A 475 18.99 -19.24 1.25
N LYS A 476 19.67 -19.87 2.21
CA LYS A 476 19.74 -19.39 3.61
C LYS A 476 20.31 -17.98 3.71
N ILE A 477 21.33 -17.62 2.91
CA ILE A 477 21.89 -16.27 2.86
C ILE A 477 20.80 -15.27 2.43
N GLU A 478 19.99 -15.59 1.43
CA GLU A 478 18.90 -14.70 0.98
C GLU A 478 17.83 -14.52 2.06
N TYR A 479 17.43 -15.60 2.74
CA TYR A 479 16.47 -15.50 3.86
C TYR A 479 17.00 -14.67 5.02
N ARG A 480 18.30 -14.79 5.35
CA ARG A 480 18.95 -14.05 6.45
C ARG A 480 18.96 -12.55 6.24
N LYS A 481 18.84 -12.06 5.00
CA LYS A 481 18.65 -10.60 4.72
C LYS A 481 17.38 -10.05 5.35
N PHE A 482 16.37 -10.91 5.51
CA PHE A 482 15.04 -10.58 6.03
C PHE A 482 14.74 -11.30 7.35
N LEU A 483 15.79 -11.60 8.12
CA LEU A 483 15.66 -12.36 9.37
C LEU A 483 14.65 -11.75 10.35
N PRO A 484 14.62 -10.41 10.60
CA PRO A 484 13.62 -9.81 11.49
C PRO A 484 12.18 -9.99 10.98
N ASN A 485 11.95 -9.95 9.67
CA ASN A 485 10.64 -10.17 9.05
C ASN A 485 10.12 -11.58 9.39
N TYR A 486 10.92 -12.61 9.11
CA TYR A 486 10.53 -13.99 9.39
C TYR A 486 10.40 -14.26 10.90
N ALA A 487 11.23 -13.61 11.72
CA ALA A 487 11.13 -13.69 13.18
C ALA A 487 9.80 -13.09 13.68
N SER A 488 9.34 -11.97 13.13
CA SER A 488 8.07 -11.36 13.50
C SER A 488 6.87 -12.22 13.10
N ILE A 489 6.94 -12.94 11.97
CA ILE A 489 5.92 -13.91 11.56
C ILE A 489 5.82 -15.04 12.58
N LEU A 490 6.95 -15.60 13.00
CA LEU A 490 6.98 -16.67 14.03
C LEU A 490 6.48 -16.17 15.39
N TYR A 491 6.80 -14.94 15.76
CA TYR A 491 6.29 -14.31 16.99
C TYR A 491 4.76 -14.20 16.96
N PHE A 492 4.19 -13.67 15.86
CA PHE A 492 2.74 -13.63 15.66
C PHE A 492 2.12 -15.03 15.74
N ASN A 493 2.70 -16.00 15.02
CA ASN A 493 2.20 -17.37 15.01
C ASN A 493 2.14 -18.00 16.41
N ASP A 494 3.17 -17.76 17.24
CA ASP A 494 3.21 -18.23 18.64
C ASP A 494 2.17 -17.49 19.51
N ALA A 495 2.01 -16.18 19.31
CA ALA A 495 1.00 -15.37 20.00
C ALA A 495 -0.41 -15.86 19.67
N LEU A 496 -0.68 -16.15 18.39
CA LEU A 496 -1.97 -16.67 17.95
C LEU A 496 -2.25 -18.06 18.54
N ARG A 497 -1.24 -18.95 18.59
CA ARG A 497 -1.37 -20.26 19.24
C ARG A 497 -1.77 -20.11 20.71
N THR A 498 -1.07 -19.26 21.46
CA THR A 498 -1.39 -19.00 22.87
C THR A 498 -2.77 -18.39 23.05
N PHE A 499 -3.17 -17.47 22.14
CA PHE A 499 -4.52 -16.91 22.16
C PHE A 499 -5.60 -17.98 22.03
N PHE A 500 -5.46 -18.94 21.12
CA PHE A 500 -6.42 -20.02 20.97
C PHE A 500 -6.40 -20.99 22.15
N GLU A 501 -5.23 -21.33 22.71
CA GLU A 501 -5.08 -22.14 23.92
C GLU A 501 -5.81 -21.54 25.12
N ASP A 502 -5.79 -20.20 25.26
CA ASP A 502 -6.49 -19.48 26.33
C ASP A 502 -7.97 -19.25 26.02
N TYR A 503 -8.32 -18.93 24.76
CA TYR A 503 -9.71 -18.72 24.37
C TYR A 503 -10.55 -19.99 24.50
N GLN A 504 -9.94 -21.17 24.25
CA GLN A 504 -10.60 -22.49 24.43
C GLN A 504 -11.07 -22.77 25.86
N LYS A 505 -10.48 -22.10 26.86
CA LYS A 505 -10.88 -22.24 28.27
C LYS A 505 -12.13 -21.45 28.64
N ARG A 506 -12.59 -20.59 27.75
CA ARG A 506 -13.78 -19.74 27.94
C ARG A 506 -15.05 -20.50 27.61
N ASP A 507 -16.11 -20.27 28.40
CA ASP A 507 -17.42 -20.92 28.22
C ASP A 507 -18.07 -20.55 26.85
N ASP A 508 -17.81 -19.33 26.37
CA ASP A 508 -18.35 -18.82 25.12
C ASP A 508 -17.56 -19.26 23.87
N TYR A 509 -16.42 -19.94 24.01
CA TYR A 509 -15.64 -20.49 22.90
C TYR A 509 -16.47 -21.32 21.94
N LYS A 510 -17.33 -22.20 22.48
CA LYS A 510 -18.18 -23.11 21.69
C LYS A 510 -19.19 -22.40 20.78
N ASN A 511 -19.51 -21.13 21.07
CA ASN A 511 -20.43 -20.30 20.29
C ASN A 511 -19.70 -19.08 19.68
N THR A 512 -18.45 -19.27 19.22
CA THR A 512 -17.62 -18.20 18.63
C THR A 512 -17.14 -18.61 17.24
N ILE A 513 -17.20 -17.65 16.30
CA ILE A 513 -16.69 -17.78 14.93
C ILE A 513 -15.51 -16.82 14.78
N PHE A 514 -14.36 -17.35 14.38
CA PHE A 514 -13.13 -16.62 14.17
C PHE A 514 -12.87 -16.41 12.67
N PHE A 515 -12.64 -15.18 12.27
CA PHE A 515 -12.21 -14.77 10.94
C PHE A 515 -10.76 -14.28 11.05
N ILE A 516 -9.83 -14.94 10.35
CA ILE A 516 -8.40 -14.58 10.39
C ILE A 516 -7.96 -14.29 8.96
N THR A 517 -7.43 -13.09 8.72
CA THR A 517 -6.92 -12.66 7.41
C THR A 517 -5.77 -11.68 7.58
N GLY A 518 -4.93 -11.52 6.56
CA GLY A 518 -3.99 -10.42 6.49
C GLY A 518 -4.67 -9.13 6.03
N ASP A 519 -4.13 -7.99 6.42
CA ASP A 519 -4.55 -6.69 5.85
C ASP A 519 -3.95 -6.46 4.46
N HIS A 520 -2.70 -6.84 4.27
CA HIS A 520 -1.93 -6.90 3.01
C HIS A 520 -0.70 -7.79 3.20
N ARG A 521 0.14 -7.93 2.18
CA ARG A 521 1.44 -8.59 2.28
C ARG A 521 2.53 -7.59 2.68
N MET A 522 3.55 -8.03 3.45
CA MET A 522 4.78 -7.24 3.68
C MET A 522 5.38 -6.76 2.36
N SER A 523 5.90 -5.55 2.34
CA SER A 523 6.66 -5.03 1.19
C SER A 523 8.01 -5.72 1.00
N THR A 524 8.59 -6.23 2.08
CA THR A 524 9.82 -7.05 2.11
C THR A 524 9.57 -8.42 2.76
N PRO A 525 10.17 -9.53 2.31
CA PRO A 525 11.02 -9.70 1.11
C PRO A 525 10.36 -9.21 -0.18
N PRO A 526 11.14 -8.91 -1.25
CA PRO A 526 10.60 -8.35 -2.49
C PRO A 526 9.39 -9.10 -3.04
N ILE A 527 8.42 -8.36 -3.54
CA ILE A 527 7.16 -8.87 -4.09
C ILE A 527 7.43 -9.51 -5.44
N ALA A 528 6.94 -10.73 -5.66
CA ALA A 528 7.19 -11.48 -6.88
C ALA A 528 6.40 -10.94 -8.08
N THR A 529 5.12 -10.60 -7.87
CA THR A 529 4.23 -10.04 -8.90
C THR A 529 3.39 -8.90 -8.31
N GLN A 530 2.82 -8.06 -9.15
CA GLN A 530 2.02 -6.91 -8.69
C GLN A 530 0.80 -7.32 -7.87
N ILE A 531 0.14 -8.43 -8.22
CA ILE A 531 -1.04 -8.92 -7.49
C ILE A 531 -0.67 -9.52 -6.13
N ASP A 532 0.55 -10.02 -5.99
CA ASP A 532 1.04 -10.66 -4.76
C ASP A 532 1.03 -9.70 -3.55
N ARG A 533 1.13 -8.39 -3.79
CA ARG A 533 0.94 -7.35 -2.75
C ARG A 533 -0.39 -7.50 -2.01
N PHE A 534 -1.42 -7.90 -2.71
CA PHE A 534 -2.80 -8.00 -2.22
C PHE A 534 -3.17 -9.42 -1.79
N HIS A 535 -2.28 -10.41 -2.00
CA HIS A 535 -2.60 -11.81 -1.76
C HIS A 535 -2.44 -12.19 -0.30
N VAL A 536 -3.56 -12.39 0.40
CA VAL A 536 -3.68 -12.73 1.83
C VAL A 536 -4.48 -14.03 2.01
N PRO A 537 -4.40 -14.73 3.15
CA PRO A 537 -5.28 -15.87 3.46
C PRO A 537 -6.60 -15.40 4.07
N LEU A 538 -7.66 -16.24 4.00
CA LEU A 538 -8.82 -16.15 4.87
C LEU A 538 -9.08 -17.53 5.50
N ILE A 539 -9.14 -17.55 6.82
CA ILE A 539 -9.47 -18.71 7.62
C ILE A 539 -10.73 -18.38 8.43
N ILE A 540 -11.78 -19.19 8.28
CA ILE A 540 -12.97 -19.10 9.13
C ILE A 540 -13.00 -20.37 9.98
N PHE A 541 -12.63 -20.22 11.24
CA PHE A 541 -12.62 -21.30 12.22
C PHE A 541 -13.73 -21.14 13.25
N SER A 542 -14.30 -22.25 13.68
CA SER A 542 -15.24 -22.30 14.80
C SER A 542 -15.38 -23.72 15.34
N PRO A 543 -15.58 -23.90 16.65
CA PRO A 543 -16.06 -25.19 17.19
C PRO A 543 -17.42 -25.60 16.65
N MET A 544 -18.20 -24.66 16.09
CA MET A 544 -19.52 -24.93 15.48
C MET A 544 -19.40 -25.54 14.08
N LEU A 545 -18.20 -25.62 13.48
CA LEU A 545 -18.02 -26.23 12.16
C LEU A 545 -18.34 -27.74 12.20
N LYS A 546 -19.23 -28.19 11.32
CA LYS A 546 -19.53 -29.63 11.11
C LYS A 546 -18.65 -30.23 9.98
N SER A 547 -18.06 -29.40 9.15
CA SER A 547 -17.13 -29.83 8.10
C SER A 547 -16.19 -28.71 7.71
N THR A 548 -14.99 -29.09 7.30
CA THR A 548 -13.94 -28.19 6.80
C THR A 548 -13.95 -28.18 5.27
N ALA A 549 -13.42 -27.13 4.68
CA ALA A 549 -13.27 -27.03 3.24
C ALA A 549 -12.17 -26.05 2.83
N LYS A 550 -11.49 -26.37 1.73
CA LYS A 550 -10.56 -25.44 1.05
C LYS A 550 -11.22 -24.97 -0.24
N PHE A 551 -11.09 -23.66 -0.50
CA PHE A 551 -11.67 -22.97 -1.66
C PHE A 551 -10.57 -22.28 -2.45
N SER A 552 -10.59 -22.46 -3.77
CA SER A 552 -9.61 -21.86 -4.69
C SER A 552 -10.20 -20.70 -5.51
N SER A 553 -11.50 -20.38 -5.30
CA SER A 553 -12.10 -19.19 -5.91
C SER A 553 -11.49 -17.91 -5.36
N VAL A 554 -11.39 -16.89 -6.23
CA VAL A 554 -10.90 -15.56 -5.84
C VAL A 554 -12.01 -14.82 -5.12
N VAL A 555 -11.69 -14.30 -3.95
CA VAL A 555 -12.53 -13.43 -3.12
C VAL A 555 -11.71 -12.25 -2.63
N SER A 556 -12.36 -11.26 -2.03
CA SER A 556 -11.68 -10.07 -1.52
C SER A 556 -12.18 -9.67 -0.13
N HIS A 557 -11.53 -8.72 0.52
CA HIS A 557 -12.00 -8.12 1.76
C HIS A 557 -13.42 -7.53 1.62
N LEU A 558 -13.79 -7.06 0.43
CA LEU A 558 -15.14 -6.52 0.17
C LEU A 558 -16.25 -7.57 0.34
N ASP A 559 -15.92 -8.87 0.24
CA ASP A 559 -16.87 -9.95 0.30
C ASP A 559 -17.23 -10.39 1.74
N PHE A 560 -16.52 -9.89 2.77
CA PHE A 560 -16.68 -10.33 4.16
C PHE A 560 -18.02 -9.87 4.75
N THR A 561 -18.27 -8.57 4.77
CA THR A 561 -19.53 -8.01 5.31
C THR A 561 -20.76 -8.59 4.64
N PRO A 562 -20.89 -8.65 3.29
CA PRO A 562 -22.04 -9.29 2.65
C PRO A 562 -22.27 -10.74 3.08
N SER A 563 -21.18 -11.52 3.20
CA SER A 563 -21.28 -12.95 3.59
C SER A 563 -21.70 -13.15 5.04
N VAL A 564 -21.16 -12.35 5.96
CA VAL A 564 -21.54 -12.41 7.37
C VAL A 564 -23.01 -12.01 7.54
N VAL A 565 -23.45 -10.96 6.86
CA VAL A 565 -24.85 -10.52 6.87
C VAL A 565 -25.77 -11.60 6.32
N ALA A 566 -25.43 -12.21 5.17
CA ALA A 566 -26.22 -13.31 4.60
C ALA A 566 -26.29 -14.52 5.55
N PHE A 567 -25.18 -14.89 6.18
CA PHE A 567 -25.12 -15.97 7.16
C PHE A 567 -26.01 -15.67 8.39
N MET A 568 -25.92 -14.47 8.97
CA MET A 568 -26.69 -14.08 10.15
C MET A 568 -28.18 -13.98 9.85
N LYS A 569 -28.52 -13.47 8.66
CA LYS A 569 -29.91 -13.37 8.18
C LYS A 569 -30.55 -14.74 8.05
N ASN A 570 -29.88 -15.67 7.36
CA ASN A 570 -30.47 -16.96 7.00
C ASN A 570 -30.50 -17.97 8.15
N ASN A 571 -29.53 -17.91 9.08
CA ASN A 571 -29.36 -18.92 10.12
C ASN A 571 -29.82 -18.46 11.50
N PHE A 572 -29.89 -17.15 11.76
CA PHE A 572 -30.32 -16.61 13.06
C PHE A 572 -31.54 -15.68 12.97
N GLY A 573 -32.19 -15.62 11.81
CA GLY A 573 -33.42 -14.84 11.60
C GLY A 573 -33.23 -13.32 11.81
N MET A 574 -32.04 -12.81 11.67
CA MET A 574 -31.75 -11.40 11.86
C MET A 574 -32.19 -10.59 10.63
N SER A 575 -32.88 -9.47 10.85
CA SER A 575 -33.32 -8.59 9.77
C SER A 575 -32.20 -7.59 9.42
N PHE A 576 -31.90 -7.43 8.14
CA PHE A 576 -30.92 -6.48 7.62
C PHE A 576 -31.53 -5.67 6.46
N PRO A 577 -30.94 -4.54 6.05
CA PRO A 577 -31.38 -3.80 4.88
C PRO A 577 -31.40 -4.71 3.64
N THR A 578 -32.44 -4.56 2.82
CA THR A 578 -32.56 -5.28 1.53
C THR A 578 -31.89 -4.55 0.38
N VAL A 579 -31.44 -3.32 0.64
CA VAL A 579 -30.76 -2.45 -0.31
C VAL A 579 -29.48 -1.94 0.37
N VAL A 580 -28.35 -2.05 -0.31
CA VAL A 580 -27.01 -1.85 0.25
C VAL A 580 -26.07 -1.23 -0.76
N PRO A 581 -25.01 -0.53 -0.33
CA PRO A 581 -24.02 0.10 -1.20
C PRO A 581 -22.74 -0.73 -1.37
N TRP A 582 -22.74 -2.01 -1.01
CA TRP A 582 -21.52 -2.82 -0.93
C TRP A 582 -20.89 -3.06 -2.30
N LEU A 583 -19.55 -3.05 -2.36
CA LEU A 583 -18.80 -3.38 -3.56
C LEU A 583 -18.60 -4.89 -3.74
N GLY A 584 -18.66 -5.68 -2.66
CA GLY A 584 -18.49 -7.12 -2.67
C GLY A 584 -19.77 -7.88 -2.94
N HIS A 585 -19.63 -9.04 -3.60
CA HIS A 585 -20.73 -9.97 -3.91
C HIS A 585 -20.92 -11.09 -2.87
N GLY A 586 -20.12 -11.06 -1.80
CA GLY A 586 -19.98 -12.15 -0.85
C GLY A 586 -19.01 -13.25 -1.32
N LEU A 587 -18.57 -14.06 -0.36
CA LEU A 587 -17.59 -15.13 -0.59
C LEU A 587 -18.10 -16.12 -1.65
N ASP A 588 -17.17 -16.57 -2.49
CA ASP A 588 -17.41 -17.65 -3.43
C ASP A 588 -16.81 -18.95 -2.87
N SER A 589 -17.63 -19.99 -2.71
CA SER A 589 -17.23 -21.28 -2.13
C SER A 589 -16.90 -22.34 -3.19
N MET A 590 -16.41 -21.94 -4.36
CA MET A 590 -15.96 -22.88 -5.38
C MET A 590 -14.58 -23.46 -4.99
N ARG A 591 -14.43 -24.77 -5.13
CA ARG A 591 -13.19 -25.50 -4.78
C ARG A 591 -12.14 -25.45 -5.90
N THR A 592 -12.56 -25.18 -7.12
CA THR A 592 -11.65 -24.96 -8.27
C THR A 592 -11.41 -23.48 -8.46
N PHE A 593 -10.26 -23.14 -9.05
CA PHE A 593 -9.94 -21.74 -9.33
C PHE A 593 -10.99 -21.11 -10.27
N ARG A 594 -11.50 -19.98 -9.87
CA ARG A 594 -12.25 -19.04 -10.69
C ARG A 594 -12.28 -17.66 -10.06
N ASN A 595 -12.44 -16.64 -10.86
CA ASN A 595 -12.80 -15.31 -10.40
C ASN A 595 -14.08 -14.84 -11.11
N THR A 596 -15.10 -14.48 -10.34
CA THR A 596 -16.37 -13.92 -10.86
C THR A 596 -16.52 -12.45 -10.50
N ASN A 597 -15.54 -11.87 -9.80
CA ASN A 597 -15.60 -10.52 -9.22
C ASN A 597 -14.87 -9.50 -10.08
N SER A 598 -15.28 -8.24 -9.93
CA SER A 598 -14.55 -7.06 -10.37
C SER A 598 -14.07 -6.33 -9.12
N ILE A 599 -12.75 -6.29 -8.90
CA ILE A 599 -12.16 -5.78 -7.66
C ILE A 599 -11.22 -4.63 -8.00
N PRO A 600 -11.53 -3.40 -7.58
CA PRO A 600 -10.60 -2.29 -7.64
C PRO A 600 -9.57 -2.40 -6.52
N PHE A 601 -8.37 -1.89 -6.75
CA PHE A 601 -7.32 -1.83 -5.74
C PHE A 601 -6.83 -0.40 -5.56
N ILE A 602 -6.56 -0.06 -4.29
CA ILE A 602 -5.83 1.13 -3.92
C ILE A 602 -4.45 0.72 -3.42
N ARG A 603 -3.40 1.00 -4.18
CA ARG A 603 -2.04 0.52 -3.90
C ARG A 603 -1.44 1.24 -2.71
N THR A 604 -1.49 2.55 -2.75
CA THR A 604 -1.10 3.48 -1.69
C THR A 604 -2.16 4.59 -1.60
N LYS A 605 -2.09 5.45 -0.58
CA LYS A 605 -2.96 6.62 -0.52
C LYS A 605 -2.88 7.41 -1.83
N ASN A 606 -4.03 7.73 -2.44
CA ASN A 606 -4.17 8.45 -3.72
C ASN A 606 -3.85 7.65 -5.01
N GLU A 607 -3.64 6.32 -4.96
CA GLU A 607 -3.28 5.53 -6.14
C GLU A 607 -4.27 4.39 -6.43
N ILE A 608 -5.41 4.71 -7.03
CA ILE A 608 -6.37 3.70 -7.54
C ILE A 608 -5.97 3.40 -8.99
N ILE A 609 -5.02 2.50 -9.19
CA ILE A 609 -4.37 2.24 -10.49
C ILE A 609 -4.43 0.79 -10.95
N ASP A 610 -4.85 -0.12 -10.09
CA ASP A 610 -4.97 -1.54 -10.39
C ASP A 610 -6.44 -1.97 -10.33
N PHE A 611 -6.84 -2.89 -11.23
CA PHE A 611 -8.22 -3.39 -11.31
C PHE A 611 -8.24 -4.81 -11.87
N ILE A 612 -8.88 -5.72 -11.16
CA ILE A 612 -9.15 -7.06 -11.66
C ILE A 612 -10.61 -7.16 -12.11
N ASP A 613 -10.87 -7.68 -13.29
CA ASP A 613 -12.20 -8.05 -13.79
C ASP A 613 -12.17 -9.50 -14.24
N ARG A 614 -12.69 -10.38 -13.41
CA ARG A 614 -12.63 -11.83 -13.62
C ARG A 614 -11.17 -12.29 -13.84
N ASP A 615 -10.88 -12.98 -14.91
CA ASP A 615 -9.55 -13.54 -15.19
C ASP A 615 -8.54 -12.51 -15.71
N TYR A 616 -8.86 -11.23 -15.68
CA TYR A 616 -8.01 -10.18 -16.24
C TYR A 616 -7.68 -9.12 -15.21
N LEU A 617 -6.41 -8.77 -15.14
CA LEU A 617 -5.87 -7.72 -14.25
C LEU A 617 -5.28 -6.60 -15.09
N ILE A 618 -5.66 -5.36 -14.78
CA ILE A 618 -4.98 -4.16 -15.28
C ILE A 618 -4.05 -3.65 -14.20
N VAL A 619 -2.79 -3.45 -14.56
CA VAL A 619 -1.76 -2.79 -13.74
C VAL A 619 -1.07 -1.75 -14.62
N ASN A 620 -1.05 -0.50 -14.18
CA ASN A 620 -0.40 0.59 -14.93
C ASN A 620 -0.76 0.61 -16.43
N SER A 621 -2.05 0.45 -16.75
CA SER A 621 -2.58 0.41 -18.12
C SER A 621 -2.19 -0.81 -18.96
N GLN A 622 -1.64 -1.86 -18.35
CA GLN A 622 -1.32 -3.11 -19.00
C GLN A 622 -2.25 -4.23 -18.61
N LEU A 623 -2.45 -5.16 -19.52
CA LEU A 623 -3.37 -6.29 -19.35
C LEU A 623 -2.60 -7.57 -19.03
N PHE A 624 -3.04 -8.22 -17.96
CA PHE A 624 -2.55 -9.54 -17.54
C PHE A 624 -3.71 -10.51 -17.48
N LYS A 625 -3.45 -11.77 -17.80
CA LYS A 625 -4.36 -12.88 -17.52
C LYS A 625 -4.00 -13.47 -16.17
N VAL A 626 -5.01 -13.66 -15.33
CA VAL A 626 -4.87 -14.27 -14.01
C VAL A 626 -5.27 -15.74 -14.09
N SER A 627 -4.48 -16.61 -13.50
CA SER A 627 -4.65 -18.07 -13.47
C SER A 627 -4.49 -18.62 -12.05
N GLU A 628 -4.51 -19.94 -11.89
CA GLU A 628 -4.39 -20.62 -10.59
C GLU A 628 -3.26 -20.07 -9.73
N ASN A 629 -3.51 -19.97 -8.43
CA ASN A 629 -2.62 -19.37 -7.43
C ASN A 629 -2.28 -17.88 -7.73
N LEU A 630 -3.22 -17.16 -8.36
CA LEU A 630 -3.07 -15.77 -8.74
C LEU A 630 -1.82 -15.49 -9.59
N ARG A 631 -1.36 -16.49 -10.36
CA ARG A 631 -0.28 -16.27 -11.32
C ARG A 631 -0.77 -15.34 -12.42
N ILE A 632 0.05 -14.37 -12.80
CA ILE A 632 -0.26 -13.39 -13.83
C ILE A 632 0.70 -13.57 -15.03
N ASP A 633 0.12 -13.56 -16.23
CA ASP A 633 0.85 -13.59 -17.49
C ASP A 633 0.41 -12.38 -18.33
N GLN A 634 1.38 -11.57 -18.75
CA GLN A 634 1.07 -10.39 -19.58
C GLN A 634 0.55 -10.83 -20.94
N ILE A 635 -0.51 -10.18 -21.41
CA ILE A 635 -1.12 -10.44 -22.71
C ILE A 635 -1.34 -9.15 -23.50
N THR A 636 -1.36 -9.28 -24.83
CA THR A 636 -1.67 -8.18 -25.73
C THR A 636 -3.04 -8.43 -26.35
N ASP A 637 -4.07 -7.77 -25.80
CA ASP A 637 -5.44 -7.78 -26.33
C ASP A 637 -6.04 -6.39 -26.13
N GLU A 638 -5.89 -5.52 -27.11
CA GLU A 638 -6.34 -4.12 -27.04
C GLU A 638 -7.85 -4.00 -26.85
N LYS A 639 -8.64 -4.91 -27.44
CA LYS A 639 -10.10 -4.90 -27.30
C LYS A 639 -10.49 -5.19 -25.85
N LYS A 640 -9.87 -6.20 -25.25
CA LYS A 640 -10.12 -6.59 -23.86
C LYS A 640 -9.62 -5.52 -22.88
N LEU A 641 -8.45 -4.98 -23.13
CA LEU A 641 -7.90 -3.86 -22.35
C LEU A 641 -8.86 -2.67 -22.35
N THR A 642 -9.35 -2.26 -23.53
CA THR A 642 -10.31 -1.13 -23.64
C THR A 642 -11.63 -1.43 -22.91
N GLU A 643 -12.15 -2.66 -22.99
CA GLU A 643 -13.36 -3.06 -22.27
C GLU A 643 -13.20 -2.89 -20.75
N ILE A 644 -12.10 -3.42 -20.19
CA ILE A 644 -11.85 -3.41 -18.76
C ILE A 644 -11.50 -2.00 -18.28
N GLN A 645 -10.75 -1.22 -19.05
CA GLN A 645 -10.45 0.19 -18.75
C GLN A 645 -11.73 1.00 -18.60
N ARG A 646 -12.74 0.80 -19.46
CA ARG A 646 -14.04 1.50 -19.33
C ARG A 646 -14.74 1.17 -18.01
N LYS A 647 -14.72 -0.09 -17.58
CA LYS A 647 -15.31 -0.50 -16.30
C LYS A 647 -14.56 0.16 -15.15
N PHE A 648 -13.24 0.21 -15.24
CA PHE A 648 -12.40 0.81 -14.22
C PHE A 648 -12.62 2.33 -14.11
N GLU A 649 -12.67 3.05 -15.23
CA GLU A 649 -12.95 4.49 -15.24
C GLU A 649 -14.38 4.79 -14.72
N LYS A 650 -15.36 3.94 -15.06
CA LYS A 650 -16.69 4.06 -14.48
C LYS A 650 -16.64 3.88 -12.96
N PHE A 651 -15.94 2.87 -12.46
CA PHE A 651 -15.76 2.69 -11.02
C PHE A 651 -15.14 3.94 -10.37
N LYS A 652 -14.07 4.49 -10.93
CA LYS A 652 -13.41 5.70 -10.39
C LYS A 652 -14.39 6.90 -10.33
N THR A 653 -15.19 7.08 -11.37
CA THR A 653 -16.20 8.15 -11.42
C THR A 653 -17.28 7.95 -10.34
N ASP A 654 -17.83 6.75 -10.22
CA ASP A 654 -18.85 6.41 -9.24
C ASP A 654 -18.30 6.49 -7.81
N ASN A 655 -17.05 6.05 -7.59
CA ASN A 655 -16.33 6.14 -6.33
C ASN A 655 -16.18 7.60 -5.84
N LEU A 656 -15.74 8.49 -6.72
CA LEU A 656 -15.64 9.92 -6.39
C LEU A 656 -17.02 10.54 -6.15
N LYS A 657 -18.00 10.22 -6.98
CA LYS A 657 -19.37 10.73 -6.83
C LYS A 657 -19.96 10.32 -5.48
N ALA A 658 -19.88 9.03 -5.13
CA ALA A 658 -20.46 8.50 -3.89
C ALA A 658 -19.80 9.13 -2.65
N CYS A 659 -18.49 9.33 -2.70
CA CYS A 659 -17.73 9.79 -1.54
C CYS A 659 -17.76 11.32 -1.39
N LEU A 660 -17.53 12.09 -2.46
CA LEU A 660 -17.44 13.54 -2.37
C LEU A 660 -18.80 14.23 -2.20
N ASN A 661 -19.88 13.63 -2.69
CA ASN A 661 -21.21 14.20 -2.63
C ASN A 661 -22.08 13.63 -1.49
N ASN A 662 -21.49 12.84 -0.58
CA ASN A 662 -22.22 12.08 0.43
C ASN A 662 -23.39 11.25 -0.17
N SER A 663 -23.16 10.69 -1.38
CA SER A 663 -24.13 9.91 -2.15
C SER A 663 -23.86 8.41 -2.06
N LEU A 664 -23.41 7.93 -0.91
CA LEU A 664 -23.19 6.50 -0.69
C LEU A 664 -24.48 5.79 -0.26
N ILE A 665 -25.22 6.38 0.67
CA ILE A 665 -26.50 5.87 1.16
C ILE A 665 -27.56 6.97 1.29
N PRO A 666 -28.84 6.65 1.04
CA PRO A 666 -29.94 7.57 1.32
C PRO A 666 -30.18 7.70 2.84
N ASP A 667 -30.87 8.78 3.25
CA ASP A 667 -31.16 9.06 4.67
C ASP A 667 -31.91 7.92 5.38
N SER A 668 -32.73 7.17 4.64
CA SER A 668 -33.49 6.02 5.18
C SER A 668 -32.60 4.85 5.65
N LEU A 669 -31.35 4.80 5.19
CA LEU A 669 -30.37 3.77 5.58
C LEU A 669 -29.36 4.27 6.61
N LYS A 670 -29.40 5.55 7.00
CA LYS A 670 -28.49 6.08 8.02
C LYS A 670 -28.81 5.48 9.39
N PHE A 671 -27.75 5.29 10.17
CA PHE A 671 -27.87 4.77 11.53
C PHE A 671 -28.78 5.68 12.37
N ASN A 672 -29.83 5.12 12.98
CA ASN A 672 -30.79 5.87 13.76
C ASN A 672 -30.39 5.84 15.25
N THR A 673 -29.82 6.95 15.74
CA THR A 673 -29.42 7.11 17.16
C THR A 673 -30.59 7.24 18.13
N ARG A 674 -31.86 7.25 17.64
CA ARG A 674 -33.07 7.48 18.46
C ARG A 674 -33.80 6.18 18.88
N ARG A 675 -33.19 5.03 18.71
CA ARG A 675 -33.78 3.76 19.22
C ARG A 675 -33.03 3.21 20.40
#